data_f9915f9160cf0ce42556b60bba6d1b98
#
_entry.id   f9915f9160cf0ce42556b60bba6d1b98
#
_cell.length_a   1.000
_cell.length_b   1.000
_cell.length_c   1.000
_cell.angle_alpha   90.00
_cell.angle_beta   90.00
_cell.angle_gamma   90.00
#
_symmetry.space_group_name_H-M   'P 1'
#
loop_
_entity.id
_entity.type
_entity.pdbx_description
1 polymer ?
#
loop_
_entity_poly.entity_id
_entity_poly.type
_entity_poly.pdbx_seq_one_letter_code
_entity_poly.pdbx_strand_id
1 'polypeptide(L)'
;MKFLKSFFIIIAIIPLFLSYPLQSQEQDIEEVIVYGKAIKESQQAAIEAKRSAPNLAEVISADAIGRFPDVNLSDSLGRLPGISIERDQGQARYVSFRGTPKRYTTTAFNGINIPGVENGRIPRFDSYPTVITSQVVANKAITSDMPGESISGFINIKTFKPSDVDGWSFAAEIGKGEQDQGSGDIDKENLRTSYSNDDFGFVVYGSSSNVNQITDNREPTYGGTKGAQTPDRIDYRSYKVERESEAFGGTFEKYLQNGGRIFLTSLNTEFTDNEERNDFRVYVKNGTPTTGSGFTGSARRLFNDATYINKTEMLTLGVETPIGEWDVEAQVSKIDTTFDTYMPIGYFIGGGQLTNLSYDISDPQNPIVNFDGTYRDVDYGTTLLVDAIGGLYTETDQFKIDISRDNNRGQLKFGFQYDDRVASGGGATLATISVSGGYPTDVCNPKDFRLGNFATPRNNDVGAFYTDNPSLNDCLNTVRPPRSDFPDDEKINIEETLMAAYIMQTFDMEWGSIIAGLRIEDTEYQTVGYRLATISGDIGYENIAAGAKEELNVKRTYTNYLPSVHLNYDLAEDKKLRLSYSTGISRPSYIESRAAASINSISQSIAGGNPFLKEEESWGLDASFEWYYADASLFSITVFHREIDNVISESNEKVDGSLYDDTAVPGELWDLAAFGNGKDGQLQGLEVSFVGRLDNYIDGFFSGFGASLNVGLIDSEYTTPEGLTFALPGQSDTNYNASIFYEDKGFSARITYRYRSEWLDETETGAVFGLDGGVYWAHQMRLDASIRYDLEELTGHKASIFVDFNNISDESDMRYTSAPWNVNQVESFGRAFTAGLRYAF
;
A
#
# COMPACT_ATOMS: atom_id res chain seq x y z
N MET A 1 28.98 11.73 -3.65
CA MET A 1 30.38 12.09 -3.29
C MET A 1 30.63 13.60 -3.13
N LYS A 2 29.92 14.51 -3.80
CA LYS A 2 30.01 15.96 -3.55
C LYS A 2 29.30 16.36 -2.24
N PHE A 3 28.22 15.75 -1.91
CA PHE A 3 27.40 15.98 -0.70
C PHE A 3 28.13 15.61 0.60
N LEU A 4 28.85 14.49 0.61
CA LEU A 4 29.65 14.08 1.79
C LEU A 4 30.73 15.10 2.17
N LYS A 5 31.29 15.84 1.21
CA LYS A 5 32.32 16.87 1.49
C LYS A 5 31.74 18.10 2.18
N SER A 6 30.50 18.48 1.88
CA SER A 6 29.83 19.62 2.55
C SER A 6 29.36 19.21 3.97
N PHE A 7 29.02 17.95 4.16
CA PHE A 7 28.58 17.39 5.42
C PHE A 7 29.65 17.38 6.52
N PHE A 8 30.90 17.06 6.16
CA PHE A 8 32.03 17.12 7.12
C PHE A 8 32.32 18.53 7.66
N ILE A 9 31.92 19.58 6.93
CA ILE A 9 32.10 20.97 7.35
C ILE A 9 31.03 21.33 8.41
N ILE A 10 29.82 20.81 8.31
CA ILE A 10 28.73 21.07 9.28
C ILE A 10 28.98 20.34 10.60
N ILE A 11 29.45 19.09 10.56
CA ILE A 11 29.83 18.32 11.76
C ILE A 11 31.03 18.93 12.49
N ALA A 12 31.93 19.60 11.79
CA ALA A 12 33.10 20.25 12.39
C ALA A 12 32.76 21.53 13.17
N ILE A 13 31.56 22.10 13.00
CA ILE A 13 31.14 23.33 13.68
C ILE A 13 30.39 23.03 14.99
N ILE A 14 29.74 21.86 15.11
CA ILE A 14 28.97 21.43 16.28
C ILE A 14 29.80 21.33 17.58
N PRO A 15 31.08 20.88 17.60
CA PRO A 15 31.87 20.80 18.83
C PRO A 15 32.20 22.12 19.49
N LEU A 16 32.05 23.25 18.83
CA LEU A 16 32.44 24.57 19.35
C LEU A 16 31.38 25.22 20.27
N PHE A 17 30.17 24.65 20.38
CA PHE A 17 29.08 25.22 21.20
C PHE A 17 28.71 24.39 22.44
N LEU A 18 29.45 23.33 22.76
CA LEU A 18 29.07 22.33 23.77
C LEU A 18 29.49 22.69 25.24
N SER A 19 29.56 23.95 25.63
CA SER A 19 30.16 24.30 26.93
C SER A 19 29.29 25.12 27.89
N TYR A 20 27.96 24.98 27.91
CA TYR A 20 27.14 25.56 29.01
C TYR A 20 26.02 24.63 29.49
N PRO A 21 25.91 24.34 30.80
CA PRO A 21 24.80 23.55 31.34
C PRO A 21 23.58 24.43 31.63
N LEU A 22 22.44 24.12 31.04
CA LEU A 22 21.13 24.62 31.47
C LEU A 22 20.21 23.43 31.76
N GLN A 23 19.64 23.41 32.96
CA GLN A 23 18.58 22.46 33.30
C GLN A 23 17.28 22.91 32.68
N SER A 24 16.76 22.08 31.78
CA SER A 24 15.35 22.14 31.35
C SER A 24 14.56 21.10 32.13
N GLN A 25 13.40 21.48 32.67
CA GLN A 25 12.40 20.52 33.13
C GLN A 25 11.63 20.03 31.91
N GLU A 26 11.92 18.79 31.54
CA GLU A 26 11.05 18.04 30.62
C GLU A 26 9.73 17.71 31.31
N GLN A 27 8.61 18.03 30.68
CA GLN A 27 7.38 17.31 30.93
C GLN A 27 7.46 16.02 30.09
N ASP A 28 8.07 15.00 30.68
CA ASP A 28 8.04 13.66 30.15
C ASP A 28 6.59 13.16 30.12
N ILE A 29 6.02 13.03 28.94
CA ILE A 29 4.99 12.05 28.71
C ILE A 29 5.75 10.72 28.76
N GLU A 30 5.72 10.04 29.90
CA GLU A 30 6.24 8.67 30.01
C GLU A 30 5.52 7.77 29.00
N GLU A 31 6.07 7.66 27.80
CA GLU A 31 5.73 6.61 26.85
C GLU A 31 6.32 5.30 27.39
N VAL A 32 5.69 4.72 28.41
CA VAL A 32 6.07 3.40 28.90
C VAL A 32 5.64 2.36 27.87
N ILE A 33 6.51 2.07 26.93
CA ILE A 33 6.31 1.04 25.90
C ILE A 33 6.71 -0.30 26.51
N VAL A 34 5.76 -1.01 27.09
CA VAL A 34 5.93 -2.37 27.59
C VAL A 34 5.09 -3.33 26.75
N TYR A 35 5.73 -4.32 26.16
CA TYR A 35 5.01 -5.46 25.58
C TYR A 35 4.23 -6.18 26.68
N GLY A 36 2.93 -6.45 26.42
CA GLY A 36 2.10 -7.19 27.34
C GLY A 36 1.21 -6.36 28.27
N LYS A 37 1.02 -5.06 27.99
CA LYS A 37 0.04 -4.25 28.72
C LYS A 37 -1.38 -4.75 28.47
N ALA A 38 -2.24 -4.60 29.47
CA ALA A 38 -3.68 -4.83 29.33
C ALA A 38 -4.27 -4.03 28.16
N ILE A 39 -5.34 -4.53 27.51
CA ILE A 39 -6.05 -3.81 26.43
C ILE A 39 -6.40 -2.39 26.88
N LYS A 40 -6.85 -2.25 28.13
CA LYS A 40 -7.19 -0.96 28.74
C LYS A 40 -6.04 0.03 28.71
N GLU A 41 -4.85 -0.36 29.12
CA GLU A 41 -3.67 0.52 29.21
C GLU A 41 -3.22 0.95 27.81
N SER A 42 -3.24 0.03 26.86
CA SER A 42 -2.92 0.30 25.45
C SER A 42 -3.92 1.26 24.80
N GLN A 43 -5.22 1.08 25.07
CA GLN A 43 -6.27 2.02 24.63
C GLN A 43 -6.11 3.40 25.26
N GLN A 44 -5.83 3.46 26.57
CA GLN A 44 -5.62 4.71 27.29
C GLN A 44 -4.45 5.49 26.70
N ALA A 45 -3.31 4.84 26.47
CA ALA A 45 -2.14 5.47 25.87
C ALA A 45 -2.44 6.03 24.45
N ALA A 46 -3.14 5.27 23.62
CA ALA A 46 -3.51 5.73 22.28
C ALA A 46 -4.50 6.92 22.31
N ILE A 47 -5.48 6.89 23.23
CA ILE A 47 -6.44 7.98 23.43
C ILE A 47 -5.74 9.23 23.96
N GLU A 48 -4.80 9.09 24.88
CA GLU A 48 -4.04 10.22 25.43
C GLU A 48 -3.12 10.84 24.37
N ALA A 49 -2.45 10.01 23.58
CA ALA A 49 -1.65 10.48 22.46
C ALA A 49 -2.50 11.22 21.40
N LYS A 50 -3.72 10.74 21.12
CA LYS A 50 -4.69 11.46 20.25
C LYS A 50 -5.11 12.79 20.89
N ARG A 51 -5.41 12.80 22.19
CA ARG A 51 -5.84 13.99 22.92
C ARG A 51 -4.78 15.11 22.93
N SER A 52 -3.50 14.72 23.08
CA SER A 52 -2.36 15.63 23.09
C SER A 52 -1.84 15.99 21.69
N ALA A 53 -2.27 15.29 20.64
CA ALA A 53 -1.87 15.59 19.28
C ALA A 53 -2.15 17.04 18.87
N PRO A 54 -1.21 17.73 18.21
CA PRO A 54 -1.36 19.13 17.82
C PRO A 54 -2.40 19.35 16.71
N ASN A 55 -2.70 18.30 15.94
CA ASN A 55 -3.63 18.31 14.80
C ASN A 55 -4.67 17.18 14.92
N LEU A 56 -5.50 17.02 13.90
CA LEU A 56 -6.43 15.89 13.82
C LEU A 56 -5.69 14.61 13.43
N ALA A 57 -5.45 13.74 14.41
CA ALA A 57 -4.72 12.49 14.25
C ALA A 57 -5.44 11.30 14.90
N GLU A 58 -5.16 10.10 14.40
CA GLU A 58 -5.47 8.82 15.03
C GLU A 58 -4.17 8.13 15.44
N VAL A 59 -4.20 7.42 16.54
CA VAL A 59 -3.02 6.77 17.09
C VAL A 59 -3.31 5.31 17.41
N ILE A 60 -2.39 4.43 17.03
CA ILE A 60 -2.39 3.03 17.43
C ILE A 60 -1.06 2.69 18.06
N SER A 61 -1.07 2.08 19.25
CA SER A 61 0.13 1.67 19.98
C SER A 61 0.60 0.28 19.57
N ALA A 62 1.88 -0.03 19.83
CA ALA A 62 2.48 -1.34 19.58
C ALA A 62 1.67 -2.50 20.18
N ASP A 63 1.20 -2.37 21.40
CA ASP A 63 0.38 -3.39 22.04
C ASP A 63 -0.95 -3.61 21.34
N ALA A 64 -1.58 -2.55 20.86
CA ALA A 64 -2.80 -2.66 20.07
C ALA A 64 -2.51 -3.39 18.75
N ILE A 65 -1.44 -3.02 18.04
CA ILE A 65 -0.98 -3.67 16.81
C ILE A 65 -0.79 -5.18 17.03
N GLY A 66 -0.10 -5.56 18.11
CA GLY A 66 0.18 -6.95 18.41
C GLY A 66 -0.99 -7.77 18.98
N ARG A 67 -2.12 -7.17 19.36
CA ARG A 67 -3.26 -7.87 20.02
C ARG A 67 -4.43 -8.19 19.12
N PHE A 68 -4.37 -7.78 17.88
CA PHE A 68 -5.35 -8.16 16.86
C PHE A 68 -4.87 -9.37 16.06
N PRO A 69 -5.75 -10.10 15.40
CA PRO A 69 -5.39 -11.17 14.49
C PRO A 69 -4.82 -10.60 13.18
N ASP A 70 -3.91 -9.63 13.29
CA ASP A 70 -3.36 -8.91 12.15
C ASP A 70 -2.17 -9.67 11.58
N VAL A 71 -2.21 -9.94 10.28
CA VAL A 71 -1.12 -10.62 9.59
C VAL A 71 0.06 -9.64 9.42
N ASN A 72 -0.25 -8.38 9.14
CA ASN A 72 0.73 -7.33 8.90
C ASN A 72 0.26 -5.96 9.42
N LEU A 73 1.08 -4.93 9.22
CA LEU A 73 0.80 -3.57 9.69
C LEU A 73 -0.43 -2.92 9.00
N SER A 74 -0.71 -3.25 7.74
CA SER A 74 -1.90 -2.75 7.03
C SER A 74 -3.19 -3.15 7.73
N ASP A 75 -3.30 -4.42 8.16
CA ASP A 75 -4.49 -4.91 8.84
C ASP A 75 -4.75 -4.15 10.14
N SER A 76 -3.68 -3.84 10.88
CA SER A 76 -3.78 -3.04 12.11
C SER A 76 -4.27 -1.62 11.83
N LEU A 77 -3.73 -0.97 10.81
CA LEU A 77 -4.11 0.39 10.43
C LEU A 77 -5.56 0.49 9.95
N GLY A 78 -6.07 -0.53 9.26
CA GLY A 78 -7.46 -0.57 8.81
C GLY A 78 -8.50 -0.58 9.93
N ARG A 79 -8.08 -0.62 11.19
CA ARG A 79 -8.98 -0.51 12.36
C ARG A 79 -9.13 0.94 12.82
N LEU A 80 -8.28 1.84 12.36
CA LEU A 80 -8.37 3.26 12.68
C LEU A 80 -9.55 3.91 11.94
N PRO A 81 -10.22 4.89 12.58
CA PRO A 81 -11.29 5.64 11.94
C PRO A 81 -10.83 6.33 10.65
N GLY A 82 -11.60 6.17 9.57
CA GLY A 82 -11.30 6.80 8.29
C GLY A 82 -10.09 6.21 7.55
N ILE A 83 -9.62 5.02 7.93
CA ILE A 83 -8.60 4.27 7.18
C ILE A 83 -9.27 3.17 6.37
N SER A 84 -8.92 3.09 5.10
CA SER A 84 -9.32 2.02 4.17
C SER A 84 -8.10 1.19 3.78
N ILE A 85 -8.34 -0.11 3.51
CA ILE A 85 -7.31 -1.06 3.10
C ILE A 85 -7.62 -1.57 1.71
N GLU A 86 -6.61 -1.64 0.88
CA GLU A 86 -6.62 -2.38 -0.38
C GLU A 86 -5.96 -3.74 -0.14
N ARG A 87 -6.60 -4.79 -0.67
CA ARG A 87 -6.16 -6.19 -0.50
C ARG A 87 -5.86 -6.83 -1.85
N ASP A 88 -5.00 -7.82 -1.79
CA ASP A 88 -4.71 -8.70 -2.91
C ASP A 88 -4.75 -10.14 -2.41
N GLN A 89 -5.60 -10.96 -3.02
CA GLN A 89 -5.85 -12.34 -2.61
C GLN A 89 -6.06 -12.49 -1.09
N GLY A 90 -6.83 -11.56 -0.50
CA GLY A 90 -7.15 -11.51 0.92
C GLY A 90 -6.11 -10.82 1.81
N GLN A 91 -4.85 -10.66 1.40
CA GLN A 91 -3.80 -9.98 2.17
C GLN A 91 -3.89 -8.47 2.02
N ALA A 92 -3.88 -7.76 3.16
CA ALA A 92 -3.84 -6.31 3.18
C ALA A 92 -2.46 -5.79 2.72
N ARG A 93 -2.46 -4.88 1.74
CA ARG A 93 -1.25 -4.42 1.04
C ARG A 93 -1.03 -2.93 1.17
N TYR A 94 -2.04 -2.13 0.82
CA TYR A 94 -1.98 -0.67 0.84
C TYR A 94 -3.01 -0.07 1.79
N VAL A 95 -2.69 1.12 2.27
CA VAL A 95 -3.49 1.88 3.22
C VAL A 95 -3.78 3.26 2.65
N SER A 96 -5.00 3.73 2.77
CA SER A 96 -5.40 5.07 2.37
C SER A 96 -6.34 5.71 3.37
N PHE A 97 -6.29 7.04 3.48
CA PHE A 97 -7.27 7.77 4.26
C PHE A 97 -8.57 7.94 3.48
N ARG A 98 -9.70 7.70 4.15
CA ARG A 98 -11.05 7.97 3.62
C ARG A 98 -11.33 7.27 2.28
N GLY A 99 -10.59 6.18 2.00
CA GLY A 99 -10.68 5.44 0.74
C GLY A 99 -10.24 6.21 -0.50
N THR A 100 -9.52 7.30 -0.36
CA THR A 100 -8.97 8.05 -1.49
C THR A 100 -7.93 7.25 -2.25
N PRO A 101 -7.57 7.64 -3.48
CA PRO A 101 -6.45 7.05 -4.17
C PRO A 101 -5.23 6.94 -3.26
N LYS A 102 -4.61 5.76 -3.22
CA LYS A 102 -3.49 5.49 -2.30
C LYS A 102 -2.34 6.50 -2.41
N ARG A 103 -2.12 7.08 -3.59
CA ARG A 103 -1.11 8.13 -3.82
C ARG A 103 -1.35 9.42 -3.02
N TYR A 104 -2.53 9.60 -2.41
CA TYR A 104 -2.84 10.77 -1.57
C TYR A 104 -2.40 10.60 -0.12
N THR A 105 -1.86 9.44 0.23
CA THR A 105 -1.38 9.12 1.57
C THR A 105 0.14 8.96 1.56
N THR A 106 0.85 9.78 2.30
CA THR A 106 2.29 9.66 2.47
C THR A 106 2.64 8.86 3.71
N THR A 107 3.70 8.06 3.64
CA THR A 107 4.17 7.23 4.75
C THR A 107 5.63 7.55 5.08
N ALA A 108 5.91 7.63 6.37
CA ALA A 108 7.26 7.85 6.88
C ALA A 108 7.60 6.89 8.03
N PHE A 109 8.88 6.61 8.20
CA PHE A 109 9.46 6.01 9.38
C PHE A 109 10.24 7.07 10.16
N ASN A 110 9.84 7.32 11.41
CA ASN A 110 10.44 8.37 12.24
C ASN A 110 10.55 9.72 11.50
N GLY A 111 9.55 10.08 10.70
CA GLY A 111 9.53 11.32 9.93
C GLY A 111 10.33 11.32 8.63
N ILE A 112 10.97 10.19 8.25
CA ILE A 112 11.65 10.00 6.96
C ILE A 112 10.68 9.38 5.97
N ASN A 113 10.42 10.06 4.85
CA ASN A 113 9.54 9.55 3.80
C ASN A 113 10.18 8.35 3.10
N ILE A 114 9.41 7.28 2.96
CA ILE A 114 9.82 6.09 2.21
C ILE A 114 9.09 6.07 0.87
N PRO A 115 9.79 6.17 -0.26
CA PRO A 115 9.18 6.05 -1.57
C PRO A 115 8.74 4.60 -1.83
N GLY A 116 7.57 4.43 -2.44
CA GLY A 116 7.14 3.16 -2.98
C GLY A 116 7.61 2.97 -4.43
N VAL A 117 7.66 1.74 -4.89
CA VAL A 117 8.16 1.40 -6.22
C VAL A 117 7.29 0.42 -7.01
N GLU A 118 6.30 -0.21 -6.39
CA GLU A 118 5.45 -1.18 -7.10
C GLU A 118 4.27 -0.49 -7.82
N ASN A 119 3.50 0.28 -7.08
CA ASN A 119 2.31 0.96 -7.58
C ASN A 119 2.39 2.47 -7.31
N GLY A 120 3.30 3.13 -7.98
CA GLY A 120 3.52 4.54 -7.79
C GLY A 120 4.52 4.84 -6.67
N ARG A 121 4.27 5.91 -5.90
CA ARG A 121 5.19 6.40 -4.86
C ARG A 121 4.87 5.90 -3.45
N ILE A 122 4.05 4.85 -3.31
CA ILE A 122 3.51 4.42 -2.03
C ILE A 122 4.14 3.10 -1.63
N PRO A 123 4.70 2.98 -0.40
CA PRO A 123 5.26 1.74 0.08
C PRO A 123 4.16 0.70 0.37
N ARG A 124 4.49 -0.57 0.22
CA ARG A 124 3.67 -1.69 0.65
C ARG A 124 3.79 -1.85 2.16
N PHE A 125 2.66 -1.88 2.86
CA PHE A 125 2.66 -2.04 4.31
C PHE A 125 2.84 -3.49 4.78
N ASP A 126 2.61 -4.46 3.91
CA ASP A 126 2.86 -5.89 4.18
C ASP A 126 4.35 -6.25 4.23
N SER A 127 5.23 -5.37 3.73
CA SER A 127 6.69 -5.49 3.85
C SER A 127 7.22 -5.05 5.22
N TYR A 128 6.42 -4.37 6.06
CA TYR A 128 6.90 -3.81 7.33
C TYR A 128 6.44 -4.62 8.52
N PRO A 129 7.38 -5.17 9.32
CA PRO A 129 7.04 -6.01 10.45
C PRO A 129 6.50 -5.20 11.62
N THR A 130 5.55 -5.77 12.34
CA THR A 130 4.96 -5.14 13.52
C THR A 130 5.93 -5.01 14.71
N VAL A 131 6.97 -5.86 14.78
CA VAL A 131 7.93 -5.91 15.90
C VAL A 131 8.79 -4.65 16.05
N ILE A 132 8.98 -3.88 14.97
CA ILE A 132 9.76 -2.62 15.01
C ILE A 132 8.92 -1.42 15.42
N THR A 133 7.60 -1.53 15.34
CA THR A 133 6.68 -0.40 15.47
C THR A 133 6.35 -0.17 16.95
N SER A 134 6.68 1.00 17.46
CA SER A 134 6.25 1.43 18.81
C SER A 134 4.88 2.09 18.79
N GLN A 135 4.63 2.86 17.75
CA GLN A 135 3.40 3.62 17.57
C GLN A 135 3.22 3.96 16.08
N VAL A 136 1.98 4.03 15.61
CA VAL A 136 1.66 4.66 14.33
C VAL A 136 0.75 5.85 14.57
N VAL A 137 1.15 7.00 14.02
CA VAL A 137 0.37 8.24 14.05
C VAL A 137 -0.15 8.51 12.66
N ALA A 138 -1.46 8.47 12.51
CA ALA A 138 -2.19 8.70 11.26
C ALA A 138 -2.80 10.10 11.27
N ASN A 139 -2.11 11.08 10.67
CA ASN A 139 -2.51 12.48 10.63
C ASN A 139 -3.49 12.71 9.48
N LYS A 140 -4.73 13.09 9.78
CA LYS A 140 -5.79 13.38 8.80
C LYS A 140 -5.77 14.83 8.29
N ALA A 141 -5.21 15.74 9.07
CA ALA A 141 -4.98 17.13 8.70
C ALA A 141 -3.51 17.46 8.95
N ILE A 142 -2.76 17.78 7.90
CA ILE A 142 -1.30 17.98 7.98
C ILE A 142 -0.93 19.37 8.48
N THR A 143 0.11 19.44 9.28
CA THR A 143 0.78 20.68 9.71
C THR A 143 1.95 21.00 8.78
N SER A 144 2.45 22.22 8.81
CA SER A 144 3.49 22.70 7.88
C SER A 144 4.84 21.99 8.02
N ASP A 145 5.13 21.30 9.12
CA ASP A 145 6.32 20.49 9.34
C ASP A 145 6.24 19.07 8.74
N MET A 146 5.06 18.68 8.24
CA MET A 146 4.82 17.41 7.56
C MET A 146 5.04 17.54 6.05
N PRO A 147 5.25 16.41 5.34
CA PRO A 147 5.41 16.41 3.88
C PRO A 147 4.20 17.01 3.15
N GLY A 148 4.45 17.82 2.13
CA GLY A 148 3.41 18.36 1.28
C GLY A 148 2.70 17.31 0.41
N GLU A 149 3.36 16.21 0.09
CA GLU A 149 2.80 15.05 -0.63
C GLU A 149 1.75 14.28 0.18
N SER A 150 0.77 14.96 0.76
CA SER A 150 -0.19 14.37 1.71
C SER A 150 -1.57 14.97 1.53
N ILE A 151 -2.21 14.73 0.37
CA ILE A 151 -3.58 15.23 0.10
C ILE A 151 -4.56 14.76 1.17
N SER A 152 -4.59 13.45 1.45
CA SER A 152 -5.59 12.86 2.35
C SER A 152 -5.07 12.63 3.76
N GLY A 153 -3.76 12.52 3.93
CA GLY A 153 -3.15 12.34 5.23
C GLY A 153 -1.72 11.82 5.20
N PHE A 154 -1.13 11.78 6.38
CA PHE A 154 0.25 11.40 6.60
C PHE A 154 0.34 10.34 7.69
N ILE A 155 0.94 9.19 7.36
CA ILE A 155 1.18 8.09 8.30
C ILE A 155 2.64 8.13 8.73
N ASN A 156 2.89 8.33 10.03
CA ASN A 156 4.21 8.23 10.61
C ASN A 156 4.33 6.99 11.48
N ILE A 157 5.14 6.04 11.07
CA ILE A 157 5.46 4.82 11.80
C ILE A 157 6.66 5.16 12.70
N LYS A 158 6.44 5.20 14.00
CA LYS A 158 7.49 5.39 14.98
C LYS A 158 8.05 4.04 15.40
N THR A 159 9.37 3.94 15.44
CA THR A 159 10.07 2.74 15.90
C THR A 159 10.40 2.83 17.39
N PHE A 160 10.70 1.69 18.01
CA PHE A 160 11.19 1.67 19.39
C PHE A 160 12.53 2.41 19.50
N LYS A 161 12.65 3.25 20.53
CA LYS A 161 13.89 3.94 20.88
C LYS A 161 14.61 3.16 21.97
N PRO A 162 15.95 3.10 21.98
CA PRO A 162 16.71 2.52 23.08
C PRO A 162 16.36 3.14 24.43
N SER A 163 16.12 4.45 24.47
CA SER A 163 15.78 5.23 25.67
C SER A 163 14.40 4.92 26.26
N ASP A 164 13.54 4.17 25.56
CA ASP A 164 12.20 3.82 26.07
C ASP A 164 12.23 2.91 27.31
N VAL A 165 13.35 2.18 27.53
CA VAL A 165 13.51 1.25 28.66
C VAL A 165 14.93 1.27 29.18
N ASP A 166 15.11 1.56 30.48
CA ASP A 166 16.40 1.45 31.17
C ASP A 166 16.83 -0.01 31.36
N GLY A 167 18.12 -0.30 31.11
CA GLY A 167 18.66 -1.64 31.17
C GLY A 167 18.30 -2.51 29.97
N TRP A 168 18.23 -3.82 30.20
CA TRP A 168 17.89 -4.79 29.16
C TRP A 168 16.39 -4.95 28.98
N SER A 169 15.95 -5.00 27.74
CA SER A 169 14.61 -5.44 27.36
C SER A 169 14.70 -6.46 26.23
N PHE A 170 13.78 -7.41 26.23
CA PHE A 170 13.70 -8.46 25.25
C PHE A 170 12.24 -8.74 24.92
N ALA A 171 11.92 -8.97 23.66
CA ALA A 171 10.62 -9.43 23.21
C ALA A 171 10.78 -10.44 22.07
N ALA A 172 10.05 -11.53 22.13
CA ALA A 172 10.01 -12.57 21.10
C ALA A 172 8.57 -13.04 20.87
N GLU A 173 8.27 -13.37 19.62
CA GLU A 173 7.01 -14.00 19.23
C GLU A 173 7.29 -15.12 18.25
N ILE A 174 6.65 -16.27 18.46
CA ILE A 174 6.61 -17.39 17.51
C ILE A 174 5.14 -17.73 17.28
N GLY A 175 4.75 -17.86 16.02
CA GLY A 175 3.40 -18.26 15.60
C GLY A 175 3.46 -19.30 14.51
N LYS A 176 2.54 -20.26 14.57
CA LYS A 176 2.29 -21.23 13.51
C LYS A 176 0.81 -21.28 13.22
N GLY A 177 0.49 -21.42 11.96
CA GLY A 177 -0.89 -21.41 11.52
C GLY A 177 -1.11 -22.23 10.27
N GLU A 178 -2.35 -22.25 9.86
CA GLU A 178 -2.80 -22.97 8.67
C GLU A 178 -3.92 -22.20 8.00
N GLN A 179 -3.96 -22.26 6.69
CA GLN A 179 -5.07 -21.79 5.88
C GLN A 179 -5.90 -22.98 5.42
N ASP A 180 -7.22 -22.88 5.51
CA ASP A 180 -8.13 -24.01 5.26
C ASP A 180 -8.28 -24.37 3.77
N GLN A 181 -7.81 -23.49 2.86
CA GLN A 181 -7.85 -23.72 1.43
C GLN A 181 -6.53 -24.37 0.97
N GLY A 182 -6.47 -25.72 1.00
CA GLY A 182 -5.39 -26.49 0.42
C GLY A 182 -4.12 -26.66 1.24
N SER A 183 -4.18 -26.66 2.57
CA SER A 183 -3.04 -26.91 3.48
C SER A 183 -1.92 -25.88 3.37
N GLY A 184 -2.25 -24.61 3.40
CA GLY A 184 -1.25 -23.54 3.46
C GLY A 184 -0.72 -23.35 4.89
N ASP A 185 0.61 -23.45 5.04
CA ASP A 185 1.27 -23.20 6.33
C ASP A 185 1.51 -21.71 6.54
N ILE A 186 1.39 -21.26 7.78
CA ILE A 186 1.74 -19.91 8.22
C ILE A 186 2.80 -20.04 9.31
N ASP A 187 3.96 -19.44 9.08
CA ASP A 187 5.04 -19.34 10.07
C ASP A 187 5.34 -17.87 10.35
N LYS A 188 5.55 -17.52 11.62
CA LYS A 188 5.84 -16.14 12.06
C LYS A 188 6.84 -16.16 13.20
N GLU A 189 7.92 -15.42 13.06
CA GLU A 189 8.99 -15.30 14.04
C GLU A 189 9.41 -13.83 14.17
N ASN A 190 9.36 -13.30 15.40
CA ASN A 190 9.75 -11.92 15.68
C ASN A 190 10.69 -11.90 16.90
N LEU A 191 11.72 -11.08 16.83
CA LEU A 191 12.67 -10.87 17.89
C LEU A 191 13.05 -9.40 18.01
N ARG A 192 13.07 -8.88 19.23
CA ARG A 192 13.63 -7.57 19.54
C ARG A 192 14.39 -7.63 20.86
N THR A 193 15.55 -7.00 20.92
CA THR A 193 16.28 -6.75 22.16
C THR A 193 16.79 -5.33 22.19
N SER A 194 16.77 -4.72 23.37
CA SER A 194 17.29 -3.38 23.59
C SER A 194 18.09 -3.32 24.90
N TYR A 195 18.96 -2.35 24.96
CA TYR A 195 19.69 -1.95 26.15
C TYR A 195 19.88 -0.45 26.17
N SER A 196 19.70 0.16 27.33
CA SER A 196 19.98 1.57 27.56
C SER A 196 20.60 1.79 28.92
N ASN A 197 21.45 2.81 29.03
CA ASN A 197 21.99 3.37 30.27
C ASN A 197 22.18 4.89 30.09
N ASP A 198 22.72 5.59 31.06
CA ASP A 198 22.92 7.05 31.00
C ASP A 198 23.82 7.54 29.86
N ASP A 199 24.60 6.67 29.23
CA ASP A 199 25.62 7.02 28.25
C ASP A 199 25.22 6.68 26.81
N PHE A 200 24.59 5.53 26.61
CA PHE A 200 24.19 5.03 25.30
C PHE A 200 23.06 4.01 25.39
N GLY A 201 22.42 3.79 24.25
CA GLY A 201 21.47 2.72 24.12
C GLY A 201 21.48 2.11 22.71
N PHE A 202 20.93 0.91 22.59
CA PHE A 202 20.68 0.28 21.30
C PHE A 202 19.39 -0.55 21.34
N VAL A 203 18.73 -0.66 20.18
CA VAL A 203 17.70 -1.64 19.92
C VAL A 203 18.02 -2.34 18.61
N VAL A 204 17.90 -3.67 18.58
CA VAL A 204 18.02 -4.48 17.37
C VAL A 204 16.82 -5.40 17.27
N TYR A 205 16.36 -5.66 16.04
CA TYR A 205 15.22 -6.51 15.75
C TYR A 205 15.43 -7.34 14.51
N GLY A 206 14.74 -8.47 14.46
CA GLY A 206 14.59 -9.33 13.31
C GLY A 206 13.18 -9.88 13.24
N SER A 207 12.67 -10.04 12.05
CA SER A 207 11.35 -10.61 11.76
C SER A 207 11.43 -11.49 10.53
N SER A 208 10.76 -12.63 10.58
CA SER A 208 10.53 -13.50 9.42
C SER A 208 9.10 -14.00 9.46
N SER A 209 8.43 -13.97 8.33
CA SER A 209 7.14 -14.63 8.18
C SER A 209 7.03 -15.28 6.82
N ASN A 210 6.42 -16.48 6.78
CA ASN A 210 6.07 -17.20 5.57
C ASN A 210 4.58 -17.53 5.60
N VAL A 211 3.88 -17.20 4.53
CA VAL A 211 2.46 -17.50 4.36
C VAL A 211 2.28 -18.25 3.04
N ASN A 212 1.97 -19.55 3.14
CA ASN A 212 1.57 -20.35 2.01
C ASN A 212 0.05 -20.31 1.87
N GLN A 213 -0.44 -19.96 0.69
CA GLN A 213 -1.87 -19.77 0.45
C GLN A 213 -2.29 -20.36 -0.89
N ILE A 214 -3.49 -20.90 -0.95
CA ILE A 214 -4.17 -21.23 -2.19
C ILE A 214 -5.34 -20.28 -2.37
N THR A 215 -5.43 -19.70 -3.57
CA THR A 215 -6.54 -18.82 -3.96
C THR A 215 -7.17 -19.37 -5.24
N ASP A 216 -8.49 -19.48 -5.25
CA ASP A 216 -9.24 -19.87 -6.43
C ASP A 216 -9.98 -18.65 -6.99
N ASN A 217 -9.73 -18.34 -8.26
CA ASN A 217 -10.41 -17.25 -8.95
C ASN A 217 -11.30 -17.78 -10.07
N ARG A 218 -12.39 -17.09 -10.29
CA ARG A 218 -13.28 -17.26 -11.44
C ARG A 218 -13.37 -15.92 -12.15
N GLU A 219 -12.98 -15.91 -13.43
CA GLU A 219 -12.95 -14.69 -14.21
C GLU A 219 -13.75 -14.86 -15.51
N PRO A 220 -15.07 -14.68 -15.43
CA PRO A 220 -15.92 -14.71 -16.62
C PRO A 220 -15.80 -13.41 -17.42
N THR A 221 -15.98 -13.51 -18.73
CA THR A 221 -16.22 -12.38 -19.62
C THR A 221 -17.55 -12.60 -20.30
N TYR A 222 -18.44 -11.63 -20.16
CA TYR A 222 -19.78 -11.70 -20.70
C TYR A 222 -19.98 -10.72 -21.85
N GLY A 223 -20.69 -11.19 -22.90
CA GLY A 223 -21.33 -10.32 -23.88
C GLY A 223 -22.82 -10.15 -23.60
N GLY A 224 -23.50 -9.30 -24.37
CA GLY A 224 -24.95 -9.10 -24.29
C GLY A 224 -25.36 -7.98 -23.31
N THR A 225 -26.53 -8.16 -22.68
CA THR A 225 -27.13 -7.17 -21.78
C THR A 225 -27.70 -7.85 -20.54
N LYS A 226 -28.04 -7.09 -19.49
CA LYS A 226 -28.65 -7.60 -18.28
C LYS A 226 -29.85 -8.52 -18.57
N GLY A 227 -29.80 -9.74 -18.07
CA GLY A 227 -30.86 -10.78 -18.27
C GLY A 227 -30.78 -11.50 -19.62
N ALA A 228 -29.83 -11.14 -20.49
CA ALA A 228 -29.52 -11.79 -21.76
C ALA A 228 -28.00 -11.91 -21.97
N GLN A 229 -27.25 -12.13 -20.87
CA GLN A 229 -25.80 -12.30 -20.92
C GLN A 229 -25.46 -13.63 -21.60
N THR A 230 -24.39 -13.62 -22.35
CA THR A 230 -23.75 -14.81 -22.90
C THR A 230 -22.28 -14.82 -22.46
N PRO A 231 -21.75 -15.93 -21.94
CA PRO A 231 -20.35 -16.01 -21.64
C PRO A 231 -19.55 -16.08 -22.95
N ASP A 232 -18.62 -15.18 -23.15
CA ASP A 232 -17.63 -15.27 -24.21
C ASP A 232 -16.47 -16.17 -23.77
N ARG A 233 -16.06 -16.01 -22.51
CA ARG A 233 -14.98 -16.78 -21.88
C ARG A 233 -15.27 -16.96 -20.39
N ILE A 234 -14.89 -18.10 -19.85
CA ILE A 234 -14.87 -18.37 -18.41
C ILE A 234 -13.50 -18.93 -18.07
N ASP A 235 -12.76 -18.19 -17.24
CA ASP A 235 -11.47 -18.62 -16.72
C ASP A 235 -11.65 -19.17 -15.30
N TYR A 236 -11.13 -20.34 -15.09
CA TYR A 236 -10.96 -20.93 -13.77
C TYR A 236 -9.48 -20.89 -13.46
N ARG A 237 -9.11 -20.15 -12.42
CA ARG A 237 -7.73 -19.97 -12.00
C ARG A 237 -7.52 -20.49 -10.60
N SER A 238 -6.40 -21.13 -10.39
CA SER A 238 -5.91 -21.49 -9.08
C SER A 238 -4.50 -21.00 -8.91
N TYR A 239 -4.27 -20.32 -7.81
CA TYR A 239 -3.00 -19.75 -7.43
C TYR A 239 -2.47 -20.50 -6.23
N LYS A 240 -1.22 -20.94 -6.29
CA LYS A 240 -0.41 -21.27 -5.13
C LYS A 240 0.51 -20.11 -4.89
N VAL A 241 0.35 -19.49 -3.74
CA VAL A 241 1.07 -18.28 -3.36
C VAL A 241 1.95 -18.60 -2.16
N GLU A 242 3.22 -18.24 -2.23
CA GLU A 242 4.16 -18.27 -1.11
C GLU A 242 4.69 -16.87 -0.90
N ARG A 243 4.34 -16.26 0.24
CA ARG A 243 4.72 -14.91 0.62
C ARG A 243 5.67 -14.93 1.77
N GLU A 244 6.88 -14.51 1.50
CA GLU A 244 7.93 -14.36 2.50
C GLU A 244 8.15 -12.87 2.81
N SER A 245 8.19 -12.53 4.09
CA SER A 245 8.54 -11.18 4.56
C SER A 245 9.65 -11.29 5.57
N GLU A 246 10.75 -10.65 5.29
CA GLU A 246 11.91 -10.58 6.18
C GLU A 246 12.25 -9.12 6.50
N ALA A 247 12.61 -8.86 7.75
CA ALA A 247 13.12 -7.55 8.13
C ALA A 247 14.17 -7.67 9.24
N PHE A 248 15.15 -6.80 9.18
CA PHE A 248 16.12 -6.63 10.24
C PHE A 248 16.59 -5.18 10.31
N GLY A 249 17.00 -4.77 11.48
CA GLY A 249 17.54 -3.43 11.69
C GLY A 249 17.68 -3.07 13.16
N GLY A 250 17.79 -1.78 13.41
CA GLY A 250 17.90 -1.28 14.77
C GLY A 250 18.31 0.17 14.83
N THR A 251 18.40 0.68 16.06
CA THR A 251 18.85 2.02 16.37
C THR A 251 19.94 1.96 17.42
N PHE A 252 21.00 2.71 17.24
CA PHE A 252 22.01 3.01 18.24
C PHE A 252 21.93 4.49 18.61
N GLU A 253 21.96 4.80 19.91
CA GLU A 253 21.94 6.16 20.45
C GLU A 253 23.14 6.40 21.36
N LYS A 254 23.74 7.58 21.24
CA LYS A 254 24.72 8.12 22.20
C LYS A 254 24.11 9.35 22.84
N TYR A 255 23.93 9.29 24.18
CA TYR A 255 23.39 10.42 24.93
C TYR A 255 24.46 11.46 25.18
N LEU A 256 24.07 12.72 25.08
CA LEU A 256 24.94 13.89 25.27
C LEU A 256 24.70 14.48 26.67
N GLN A 257 25.75 15.12 27.25
CA GLN A 257 25.66 15.71 28.59
C GLN A 257 24.64 16.86 28.72
N ASN A 258 24.24 17.46 27.60
CA ASN A 258 23.26 18.53 27.56
C ASN A 258 21.80 18.03 27.38
N GLY A 259 21.55 16.71 27.50
CA GLY A 259 20.24 16.12 27.28
C GLY A 259 19.94 15.74 25.82
N GLY A 260 20.84 16.05 24.89
CA GLY A 260 20.66 15.65 23.49
C GLY A 260 21.11 14.21 23.21
N ARG A 261 20.93 13.76 21.98
CA ARG A 261 21.38 12.44 21.49
C ARG A 261 21.89 12.51 20.05
N ILE A 262 22.81 11.61 19.73
CA ILE A 262 23.18 11.28 18.35
C ILE A 262 22.67 9.86 18.10
N PHE A 263 22.03 9.61 16.97
CA PHE A 263 21.48 8.31 16.66
C PHE A 263 21.82 7.83 15.25
N LEU A 264 21.92 6.52 15.12
CA LEU A 264 22.06 5.81 13.85
C LEU A 264 20.96 4.77 13.77
N THR A 265 20.08 4.87 12.77
CA THR A 265 18.96 3.94 12.56
C THR A 265 19.12 3.25 11.22
N SER A 266 18.91 1.92 11.19
CA SER A 266 18.86 1.11 9.98
C SER A 266 17.56 0.33 9.93
N LEU A 267 16.96 0.26 8.75
CA LEU A 267 15.80 -0.58 8.42
C LEU A 267 16.09 -1.28 7.09
N ASN A 268 15.96 -2.60 7.09
CA ASN A 268 16.05 -3.42 5.88
C ASN A 268 14.84 -4.34 5.85
N THR A 269 14.10 -4.31 4.77
CA THR A 269 12.94 -5.19 4.55
C THR A 269 13.01 -5.81 3.17
N GLU A 270 12.62 -7.07 3.09
CA GLU A 270 12.42 -7.79 1.84
C GLU A 270 11.08 -8.52 1.89
N PHE A 271 10.28 -8.36 0.85
CA PHE A 271 9.05 -9.08 0.64
C PHE A 271 9.11 -9.79 -0.69
N THR A 272 8.97 -11.11 -0.67
CA THR A 272 8.94 -11.96 -1.86
C THR A 272 7.57 -12.62 -1.97
N ASP A 273 6.94 -12.50 -3.15
CA ASP A 273 5.70 -13.16 -3.51
C ASP A 273 5.97 -14.10 -4.67
N ASN A 274 5.98 -15.41 -4.40
CA ASN A 274 6.08 -16.45 -5.42
C ASN A 274 4.68 -16.95 -5.73
N GLU A 275 4.26 -16.82 -6.98
CA GLU A 275 2.92 -17.11 -7.43
C GLU A 275 2.91 -18.09 -8.59
N GLU A 276 2.51 -19.34 -8.34
CA GLU A 276 2.19 -20.30 -9.38
C GLU A 276 0.70 -20.20 -9.74
N ARG A 277 0.37 -19.79 -10.96
CA ARG A 277 -1.00 -19.68 -11.44
C ARG A 277 -1.28 -20.71 -12.53
N ASN A 278 -2.35 -21.47 -12.34
CA ASN A 278 -2.90 -22.38 -13.33
C ASN A 278 -4.26 -21.87 -13.81
N ASP A 279 -4.41 -21.67 -15.13
CA ASP A 279 -5.66 -21.26 -15.74
C ASP A 279 -6.22 -22.36 -16.65
N PHE A 280 -7.51 -22.61 -16.50
CA PHE A 280 -8.32 -23.31 -17.47
C PHE A 280 -9.35 -22.35 -18.06
N ARG A 281 -9.18 -22.00 -19.32
CA ARG A 281 -10.02 -21.03 -20.04
C ARG A 281 -10.94 -21.72 -21.01
N VAL A 282 -12.24 -21.51 -20.83
CA VAL A 282 -13.27 -22.01 -21.74
C VAL A 282 -13.78 -20.86 -22.58
N TYR A 283 -13.65 -20.98 -23.89
CA TYR A 283 -14.20 -20.04 -24.85
C TYR A 283 -15.48 -20.62 -25.43
N VAL A 284 -16.59 -19.89 -25.30
CA VAL A 284 -17.91 -20.24 -25.84
C VAL A 284 -18.04 -19.56 -27.19
N LYS A 285 -18.15 -20.34 -28.26
CA LYS A 285 -18.32 -19.80 -29.64
C LYS A 285 -19.80 -19.57 -29.94
N ASN A 286 -20.08 -18.36 -30.49
CA ASN A 286 -21.34 -17.95 -31.11
C ASN A 286 -22.57 -17.83 -30.19
N GLY A 287 -22.80 -16.59 -29.70
CA GLY A 287 -24.11 -15.96 -29.50
C GLY A 287 -25.24 -16.82 -28.94
N THR A 288 -24.99 -17.61 -27.93
CA THR A 288 -25.96 -18.60 -27.45
C THR A 288 -26.63 -18.09 -26.18
N PRO A 289 -27.90 -18.44 -25.97
CA PRO A 289 -28.67 -17.96 -24.82
C PRO A 289 -28.09 -18.38 -23.49
N THR A 290 -28.45 -17.68 -22.41
CA THR A 290 -27.98 -17.81 -21.05
C THR A 290 -28.01 -19.21 -20.43
N THR A 291 -28.68 -20.16 -21.04
CA THR A 291 -28.68 -21.60 -20.69
C THR A 291 -28.75 -22.41 -21.94
N GLY A 292 -27.79 -23.26 -22.19
CA GLY A 292 -27.78 -24.08 -23.39
C GLY A 292 -27.01 -25.38 -23.24
N SER A 293 -27.27 -26.31 -24.11
CA SER A 293 -26.55 -27.56 -24.22
C SER A 293 -26.30 -27.91 -25.67
N GLY A 294 -25.21 -28.66 -25.91
CA GLY A 294 -24.89 -29.14 -27.25
C GLY A 294 -24.10 -28.16 -28.09
N PHE A 295 -23.45 -27.19 -27.50
CA PHE A 295 -22.57 -26.27 -28.21
C PHE A 295 -21.17 -26.86 -28.43
N THR A 296 -20.43 -26.20 -29.28
CA THR A 296 -18.97 -26.41 -29.41
C THR A 296 -18.26 -25.21 -28.88
N GLY A 297 -17.20 -25.43 -28.12
CA GLY A 297 -16.32 -24.42 -27.59
C GLY A 297 -14.87 -24.79 -27.80
N SER A 298 -13.97 -24.00 -27.26
CA SER A 298 -12.57 -24.34 -27.20
C SER A 298 -12.01 -24.06 -25.81
N ALA A 299 -11.04 -24.85 -25.38
CA ALA A 299 -10.30 -24.63 -24.16
C ALA A 299 -8.87 -24.19 -24.45
N ARG A 300 -8.34 -23.39 -23.56
CA ARG A 300 -6.93 -23.01 -23.47
C ARG A 300 -6.44 -23.22 -22.06
N ARG A 301 -5.16 -23.41 -21.93
CA ARG A 301 -4.46 -23.44 -20.63
C ARG A 301 -3.45 -22.33 -20.59
N LEU A 302 -3.23 -21.82 -19.41
CA LEU A 302 -2.14 -20.92 -19.11
C LEU A 302 -1.52 -21.35 -17.77
N PHE A 303 -0.21 -21.36 -17.74
CA PHE A 303 0.57 -21.51 -16.54
C PHE A 303 1.47 -20.30 -16.39
N ASN A 304 1.50 -19.71 -15.19
CA ASN A 304 2.37 -18.60 -14.83
C ASN A 304 3.13 -18.98 -13.54
N ASP A 305 4.42 -18.73 -13.54
CA ASP A 305 5.33 -18.94 -12.40
C ASP A 305 6.01 -17.60 -12.09
N ALA A 306 5.27 -16.72 -11.41
CA ALA A 306 5.71 -15.35 -11.15
C ALA A 306 6.46 -15.23 -9.83
N THR A 307 7.44 -14.34 -9.79
CA THR A 307 8.11 -13.88 -8.57
C THR A 307 8.13 -12.36 -8.55
N TYR A 308 7.63 -11.78 -7.46
CA TYR A 308 7.64 -10.35 -7.20
C TYR A 308 8.47 -10.09 -5.94
N ILE A 309 9.46 -9.20 -6.04
CA ILE A 309 10.38 -8.91 -4.93
C ILE A 309 10.36 -7.42 -4.65
N ASN A 310 10.04 -7.04 -3.42
CA ASN A 310 10.12 -5.66 -2.93
C ASN A 310 11.16 -5.58 -1.82
N LYS A 311 12.07 -4.61 -1.93
CA LYS A 311 13.08 -4.35 -0.89
C LYS A 311 13.10 -2.87 -0.53
N THR A 312 13.32 -2.60 0.75
CA THR A 312 13.59 -1.26 1.26
C THR A 312 14.81 -1.32 2.16
N GLU A 313 15.81 -0.52 1.86
CA GLU A 313 16.99 -0.32 2.69
C GLU A 313 17.05 1.16 3.10
N MET A 314 17.12 1.43 4.39
CA MET A 314 17.21 2.78 4.93
C MET A 314 18.33 2.85 5.97
N LEU A 315 19.16 3.87 5.86
CA LEU A 315 20.16 4.24 6.87
C LEU A 315 20.03 5.73 7.18
N THR A 316 19.78 6.04 8.46
CA THR A 316 19.63 7.42 8.95
C THR A 316 20.64 7.71 10.05
N LEU A 317 21.40 8.81 9.92
CA LEU A 317 22.22 9.39 10.97
C LEU A 317 21.60 10.72 11.38
N GLY A 318 21.36 10.91 12.68
CA GLY A 318 20.75 12.13 13.17
C GLY A 318 21.30 12.59 14.53
N VAL A 319 20.95 13.82 14.86
CA VAL A 319 21.22 14.47 16.14
C VAL A 319 19.99 15.24 16.58
N GLU A 320 19.62 15.04 17.83
CA GLU A 320 18.65 15.87 18.56
C GLU A 320 19.37 16.50 19.74
N THR A 321 19.34 17.83 19.86
CA THR A 321 20.08 18.50 20.94
C THR A 321 19.57 19.89 21.22
N PRO A 322 19.45 20.29 22.49
CA PRO A 322 19.20 21.67 22.84
C PRO A 322 20.46 22.54 22.59
N ILE A 323 20.27 23.66 21.90
CA ILE A 323 21.30 24.69 21.66
C ILE A 323 20.78 26.02 22.21
N GLY A 324 21.14 26.37 23.44
CA GLY A 324 20.60 27.53 24.15
C GLY A 324 19.12 27.35 24.47
N GLU A 325 18.26 28.20 23.87
CA GLU A 325 16.78 28.10 24.02
C GLU A 325 16.12 27.40 22.83
N TRP A 326 16.90 26.77 21.94
CA TRP A 326 16.43 26.11 20.75
C TRP A 326 16.65 24.61 20.84
N ASP A 327 15.63 23.83 20.49
CA ASP A 327 15.77 22.41 20.25
C ASP A 327 16.02 22.20 18.76
N VAL A 328 17.06 21.47 18.44
CA VAL A 328 17.52 21.21 17.08
C VAL A 328 17.51 19.72 16.81
N GLU A 329 16.79 19.31 15.78
CA GLU A 329 16.82 17.97 15.22
C GLU A 329 17.35 18.05 13.79
N ALA A 330 18.41 17.32 13.47
CA ALA A 330 18.95 17.25 12.13
C ALA A 330 19.28 15.80 11.77
N GLN A 331 18.96 15.41 10.53
CA GLN A 331 19.18 14.03 10.08
C GLN A 331 19.49 13.97 8.58
N VAL A 332 20.29 12.98 8.22
CA VAL A 332 20.55 12.56 6.85
C VAL A 332 20.16 11.11 6.69
N SER A 333 19.54 10.80 5.59
CA SER A 333 19.09 9.45 5.28
C SER A 333 19.44 9.08 3.86
N LYS A 334 19.85 7.84 3.68
CA LYS A 334 19.88 7.17 2.38
C LYS A 334 18.81 6.10 2.37
N ILE A 335 18.01 6.09 1.31
CA ILE A 335 16.89 5.16 1.15
C ILE A 335 16.98 4.58 -0.26
N ASP A 336 17.10 3.26 -0.34
CA ASP A 336 17.11 2.52 -1.59
C ASP A 336 15.86 1.60 -1.58
N THR A 337 14.99 1.72 -2.58
CA THR A 337 13.85 0.81 -2.73
C THR A 337 13.85 0.16 -4.11
N THR A 338 13.54 -1.12 -4.15
CA THR A 338 13.53 -1.88 -5.39
C THR A 338 12.28 -2.73 -5.50
N PHE A 339 11.75 -2.81 -6.71
CA PHE A 339 10.73 -3.75 -7.11
C PHE A 339 11.20 -4.52 -8.33
N ASP A 340 11.13 -5.83 -8.23
CA ASP A 340 11.53 -6.75 -9.27
C ASP A 340 10.41 -7.73 -9.59
N THR A 341 10.07 -7.87 -10.87
CA THR A 341 9.08 -8.83 -11.35
C THR A 341 9.71 -9.76 -12.36
N TYR A 342 9.48 -11.05 -12.17
CA TYR A 342 9.77 -12.12 -13.11
C TYR A 342 8.46 -12.87 -13.35
N MET A 343 7.97 -12.91 -14.59
CA MET A 343 6.68 -13.49 -14.89
C MET A 343 6.71 -14.30 -16.18
N PRO A 344 7.27 -15.53 -16.13
CA PRO A 344 7.21 -16.46 -17.23
C PRO A 344 5.78 -17.04 -17.36
N ILE A 345 5.26 -17.06 -18.58
CA ILE A 345 3.92 -17.53 -18.88
C ILE A 345 3.95 -18.53 -20.02
N GLY A 346 3.41 -19.73 -19.77
CA GLY A 346 3.17 -20.72 -20.81
C GLY A 346 1.72 -20.68 -21.31
N TYR A 347 1.52 -20.43 -22.59
CA TYR A 347 0.21 -20.49 -23.25
C TYR A 347 0.10 -21.77 -24.04
N PHE A 348 -0.96 -22.54 -23.80
CA PHE A 348 -1.29 -23.77 -24.53
C PHE A 348 -2.59 -23.55 -25.29
N ILE A 349 -2.42 -23.21 -26.55
CA ILE A 349 -3.48 -22.80 -27.46
C ILE A 349 -3.50 -23.81 -28.63
N GLY A 350 -4.61 -24.47 -28.89
CA GLY A 350 -4.78 -25.27 -30.06
C GLY A 350 -5.43 -26.63 -29.78
N GLY A 351 -6.05 -27.19 -30.77
CA GLY A 351 -6.67 -28.52 -30.72
C GLY A 351 -7.90 -28.66 -29.83
N GLY A 352 -7.97 -27.89 -28.76
CA GLY A 352 -8.90 -28.04 -27.66
C GLY A 352 -10.37 -27.79 -27.99
N GLN A 353 -10.96 -28.54 -28.91
CA GLN A 353 -12.39 -28.48 -29.14
C GLN A 353 -13.15 -29.16 -28.02
N LEU A 354 -14.09 -28.44 -27.44
CA LEU A 354 -15.05 -28.95 -26.45
C LEU A 354 -16.35 -29.30 -27.21
N THR A 355 -16.81 -30.53 -27.07
CA THR A 355 -18.09 -31.01 -27.63
C THR A 355 -19.15 -31.12 -26.55
N ASN A 356 -20.42 -30.94 -26.94
CA ASN A 356 -21.55 -30.93 -26.02
C ASN A 356 -21.38 -29.94 -24.85
N LEU A 357 -20.76 -28.81 -25.12
CA LEU A 357 -20.56 -27.75 -24.13
C LEU A 357 -21.92 -27.25 -23.64
N SER A 358 -22.06 -27.16 -22.33
CA SER A 358 -23.16 -26.47 -21.65
C SER A 358 -22.61 -25.61 -20.53
N TYR A 359 -23.34 -24.56 -20.19
CA TYR A 359 -22.98 -23.69 -19.09
C TYR A 359 -24.23 -23.25 -18.32
N ASP A 360 -24.03 -22.96 -17.04
CA ASP A 360 -25.00 -22.33 -16.16
C ASP A 360 -24.35 -21.10 -15.52
N ILE A 361 -24.92 -19.94 -15.79
CA ILE A 361 -24.52 -18.64 -15.26
C ILE A 361 -25.64 -17.99 -14.44
N SER A 362 -26.57 -18.78 -13.93
CA SER A 362 -27.64 -18.31 -13.04
C SER A 362 -27.09 -17.67 -11.76
N ASP A 363 -25.94 -18.14 -11.32
CA ASP A 363 -25.07 -17.47 -10.36
C ASP A 363 -23.81 -16.96 -11.08
N PRO A 364 -23.72 -15.66 -11.37
CA PRO A 364 -22.56 -15.09 -12.06
C PRO A 364 -21.24 -15.22 -11.28
N GLN A 365 -21.31 -15.40 -9.96
CA GLN A 365 -20.14 -15.61 -9.12
C GLN A 365 -19.61 -17.04 -9.20
N ASN A 366 -20.47 -18.00 -9.60
CA ASN A 366 -20.12 -19.41 -9.71
C ASN A 366 -20.55 -19.99 -11.07
N PRO A 367 -20.02 -19.49 -12.19
CA PRO A 367 -20.34 -20.02 -13.51
C PRO A 367 -19.93 -21.50 -13.60
N ILE A 368 -20.82 -22.36 -14.08
CA ILE A 368 -20.60 -23.78 -14.25
C ILE A 368 -20.52 -24.12 -15.73
N VAL A 369 -19.47 -24.86 -16.11
CA VAL A 369 -19.28 -25.35 -17.48
C VAL A 369 -19.19 -26.87 -17.48
N ASN A 370 -19.93 -27.52 -18.36
CA ASN A 370 -19.86 -28.96 -18.59
C ASN A 370 -19.60 -29.24 -20.09
N PHE A 371 -18.86 -30.29 -20.39
CA PHE A 371 -18.55 -30.74 -21.74
C PHE A 371 -18.26 -32.25 -21.75
N ASP A 372 -18.18 -32.89 -22.96
CA ASP A 372 -17.85 -34.31 -23.07
C ASP A 372 -16.39 -34.56 -22.66
N GLY A 373 -16.19 -35.52 -21.78
CA GLY A 373 -14.87 -35.83 -21.24
C GLY A 373 -14.51 -34.93 -20.06
N THR A 374 -13.22 -34.79 -19.82
CA THR A 374 -12.66 -33.94 -18.75
C THR A 374 -11.65 -32.97 -19.33
N TYR A 375 -11.30 -31.94 -18.58
CA TYR A 375 -10.22 -31.01 -18.97
C TYR A 375 -8.88 -31.73 -19.25
N ARG A 376 -8.67 -32.97 -18.73
CA ARG A 376 -7.50 -33.81 -18.98
C ARG A 376 -7.53 -34.49 -20.36
N ASP A 377 -8.71 -34.67 -20.91
CA ASP A 377 -8.91 -35.30 -22.21
C ASP A 377 -8.74 -34.31 -23.38
N VAL A 378 -8.62 -33.02 -23.06
CA VAL A 378 -8.45 -31.96 -24.08
C VAL A 378 -7.01 -31.97 -24.59
N ASP A 379 -6.86 -32.10 -25.92
CA ASP A 379 -5.55 -32.03 -26.57
C ASP A 379 -5.13 -30.54 -26.71
N TYR A 380 -4.24 -30.10 -25.81
CA TYR A 380 -3.66 -28.76 -25.83
C TYR A 380 -2.38 -28.73 -26.66
N GLY A 381 -2.42 -28.12 -27.81
CA GLY A 381 -1.20 -27.79 -28.54
C GLY A 381 -0.40 -26.73 -27.78
N THR A 382 0.90 -26.96 -27.65
CA THR A 382 1.78 -25.90 -27.10
C THR A 382 1.93 -24.80 -28.15
N THR A 383 1.82 -23.52 -27.71
CA THR A 383 1.82 -22.44 -28.68
C THR A 383 2.80 -21.33 -28.36
N LEU A 384 2.96 -20.95 -27.07
CA LEU A 384 3.64 -19.72 -26.77
C LEU A 384 4.23 -19.77 -25.35
N LEU A 385 5.51 -19.44 -25.22
CA LEU A 385 6.12 -19.06 -23.97
C LEU A 385 6.38 -17.55 -24.01
N VAL A 386 5.97 -16.85 -22.99
CA VAL A 386 6.22 -15.42 -22.78
C VAL A 386 7.00 -15.26 -21.51
N ASP A 387 8.10 -14.57 -21.54
CA ASP A 387 8.84 -14.14 -20.36
C ASP A 387 8.65 -12.63 -20.20
N ALA A 388 7.93 -12.22 -19.17
CA ALA A 388 7.77 -10.82 -18.81
C ALA A 388 8.64 -10.50 -17.59
N ILE A 389 9.39 -9.42 -17.69
CA ILE A 389 10.18 -8.89 -16.59
C ILE A 389 9.81 -7.44 -16.35
N GLY A 390 9.93 -6.99 -15.13
CA GLY A 390 9.76 -5.59 -14.76
C GLY A 390 10.65 -5.23 -13.59
N GLY A 391 10.92 -3.97 -13.45
CA GLY A 391 11.65 -3.46 -12.30
C GLY A 391 11.52 -1.96 -12.18
N LEU A 392 11.48 -1.49 -10.95
CA LEU A 392 11.56 -0.08 -10.62
C LEU A 392 12.45 0.08 -9.39
N TYR A 393 13.39 0.98 -9.50
CA TYR A 393 14.41 1.22 -8.49
C TYR A 393 14.41 2.68 -8.15
N THR A 394 14.41 3.02 -6.86
CA THR A 394 14.62 4.40 -6.42
C THR A 394 15.77 4.48 -5.44
N GLU A 395 16.61 5.50 -5.64
CA GLU A 395 17.61 5.94 -4.68
C GLU A 395 17.23 7.33 -4.20
N THR A 396 17.22 7.55 -2.89
CA THR A 396 16.87 8.84 -2.29
C THR A 396 17.90 9.21 -1.24
N ASP A 397 18.55 10.35 -1.44
CA ASP A 397 19.35 11.02 -0.41
C ASP A 397 18.52 12.13 0.20
N GLN A 398 18.25 12.07 1.52
CA GLN A 398 17.45 13.07 2.21
C GLN A 398 18.27 13.77 3.30
N PHE A 399 18.10 15.08 3.41
CA PHE A 399 18.53 15.89 4.55
C PHE A 399 17.34 16.63 5.12
N LYS A 400 17.16 16.58 6.44
CA LYS A 400 16.11 17.32 7.15
C LYS A 400 16.69 18.00 8.40
N ILE A 401 16.24 19.21 8.67
CA ILE A 401 16.52 19.93 9.93
C ILE A 401 15.24 20.61 10.41
N ASP A 402 14.92 20.38 11.67
CA ASP A 402 13.84 21.02 12.41
C ASP A 402 14.44 21.79 13.60
N ILE A 403 13.98 23.01 13.80
CA ILE A 403 14.42 23.89 14.88
C ILE A 403 13.19 24.43 15.57
N SER A 404 13.08 24.23 16.88
CA SER A 404 11.96 24.72 17.67
C SER A 404 12.41 25.48 18.90
N ARG A 405 11.53 26.32 19.40
CA ARG A 405 11.73 27.08 20.62
C ARG A 405 10.40 27.44 21.24
N ASP A 406 10.29 27.22 22.54
CA ASP A 406 9.19 27.73 23.33
C ASP A 406 9.35 29.24 23.56
N ASN A 407 8.25 29.95 23.53
CA ASN A 407 8.17 31.39 23.75
C ASN A 407 6.92 31.75 24.58
N ASN A 408 6.77 33.01 24.97
CA ASN A 408 5.65 33.44 25.79
C ASN A 408 4.23 33.25 25.16
N ARG A 409 4.15 32.76 23.95
CA ARG A 409 2.90 32.53 23.19
C ARG A 409 2.67 31.07 22.86
N GLY A 410 3.60 30.16 23.17
CA GLY A 410 3.62 28.77 22.76
C GLY A 410 4.94 28.42 22.09
N GLN A 411 4.95 27.67 21.00
CA GLN A 411 6.16 27.18 20.35
C GLN A 411 6.30 27.72 18.93
N LEU A 412 7.46 28.28 18.60
CA LEU A 412 7.89 28.56 17.23
C LEU A 412 8.71 27.38 16.68
N LYS A 413 8.36 26.89 15.51
CA LYS A 413 9.08 25.83 14.80
C LYS A 413 9.32 26.24 13.34
N PHE A 414 10.52 25.94 12.82
CA PHE A 414 10.84 26.09 11.41
C PHE A 414 11.83 25.02 10.99
N GLY A 415 11.87 24.71 9.71
CA GLY A 415 12.77 23.68 9.23
C GLY A 415 13.01 23.75 7.74
N PHE A 416 13.90 22.88 7.30
CA PHE A 416 14.29 22.72 5.92
C PHE A 416 14.47 21.24 5.60
N GLN A 417 14.08 20.86 4.39
CA GLN A 417 14.26 19.51 3.85
C GLN A 417 14.81 19.60 2.44
N TYR A 418 15.73 18.69 2.11
CA TYR A 418 16.27 18.48 0.78
C TYR A 418 16.23 16.99 0.46
N ASP A 419 15.59 16.63 -0.65
CA ASP A 419 15.58 15.26 -1.16
C ASP A 419 16.16 15.28 -2.58
N ASP A 420 17.05 14.33 -2.85
CA ASP A 420 17.55 14.03 -4.19
C ASP A 420 17.15 12.59 -4.52
N ARG A 421 16.29 12.43 -5.52
CA ARG A 421 15.65 11.17 -5.87
C ARG A 421 15.96 10.79 -7.30
N VAL A 422 16.38 9.55 -7.50
CA VAL A 422 16.55 8.95 -8.82
C VAL A 422 15.65 7.75 -8.93
N ALA A 423 14.81 7.69 -9.96
CA ALA A 423 13.99 6.54 -10.28
C ALA A 423 14.38 5.99 -11.66
N SER A 424 14.68 4.69 -11.70
CA SER A 424 15.07 3.99 -12.91
C SER A 424 14.38 2.65 -13.02
N GLY A 425 14.20 2.14 -14.24
CA GLY A 425 13.57 0.84 -14.45
C GLY A 425 12.87 0.72 -15.79
N GLY A 426 11.87 -0.14 -15.82
CA GLY A 426 11.05 -0.40 -16.99
C GLY A 426 10.37 -1.75 -16.94
N GLY A 427 9.68 -2.10 -18.03
CA GLY A 427 9.08 -3.40 -18.25
C GLY A 427 9.52 -3.97 -19.60
N ALA A 428 9.59 -5.27 -19.69
CA ALA A 428 9.85 -5.94 -20.97
C ALA A 428 9.07 -7.25 -21.05
N THR A 429 8.46 -7.47 -22.20
CA THR A 429 8.07 -8.82 -22.60
C THR A 429 9.21 -9.40 -23.44
N LEU A 430 10.02 -10.26 -22.81
CA LEU A 430 11.13 -10.91 -23.48
C LEU A 430 10.61 -12.12 -24.21
N ALA A 431 10.68 -12.10 -25.51
CA ALA A 431 10.48 -13.23 -26.39
C ALA A 431 9.14 -13.98 -26.28
N THR A 432 8.39 -13.85 -27.28
CA THR A 432 7.32 -14.77 -27.68
C THR A 432 7.93 -15.94 -28.44
N ILE A 433 7.93 -17.15 -27.87
CA ILE A 433 8.46 -18.31 -28.55
C ILE A 433 7.33 -19.21 -28.97
N SER A 434 7.13 -19.29 -30.26
CA SER A 434 6.43 -20.42 -30.83
C SER A 434 7.33 -21.67 -30.76
N VAL A 435 6.78 -22.78 -30.29
CA VAL A 435 7.53 -24.06 -30.06
C VAL A 435 8.18 -24.65 -31.32
N SER A 436 7.98 -24.04 -32.46
CA SER A 436 8.56 -24.51 -33.73
C SER A 436 10.00 -24.07 -33.97
N GLY A 437 10.63 -23.31 -33.11
CA GLY A 437 12.05 -23.06 -33.32
C GLY A 437 12.60 -21.91 -32.52
N GLY A 438 13.25 -22.14 -31.38
CA GLY A 438 14.20 -21.22 -30.96
C GLY A 438 14.51 -20.95 -29.49
N TYR A 439 14.05 -21.75 -28.53
CA TYR A 439 14.70 -21.73 -27.21
C TYR A 439 15.95 -22.55 -27.21
N PRO A 440 16.96 -22.20 -26.41
CA PRO A 440 18.07 -23.10 -26.15
C PRO A 440 17.53 -24.39 -25.53
N THR A 441 17.32 -25.40 -26.33
CA THR A 441 16.74 -26.70 -25.94
C THR A 441 17.57 -27.45 -24.93
N ASP A 442 18.76 -26.96 -24.66
CA ASP A 442 19.73 -27.53 -23.73
C ASP A 442 19.51 -27.04 -22.27
N VAL A 443 18.81 -25.96 -22.06
CA VAL A 443 18.58 -25.37 -20.72
C VAL A 443 17.11 -25.45 -20.33
N CYS A 444 16.21 -25.23 -21.26
CA CYS A 444 14.75 -25.20 -21.02
C CYS A 444 14.04 -25.96 -22.16
N ASN A 445 13.68 -27.20 -21.96
CA ASN A 445 12.87 -27.92 -22.91
C ASN A 445 11.37 -27.76 -22.56
N PRO A 446 10.56 -27.12 -23.43
CA PRO A 446 9.13 -26.94 -23.14
C PRO A 446 8.36 -28.25 -22.94
N LYS A 447 8.89 -29.37 -23.41
CA LYS A 447 8.31 -30.72 -23.22
C LYS A 447 8.50 -31.26 -21.80
N ASP A 448 9.44 -30.68 -21.05
CA ASP A 448 9.73 -31.07 -19.67
C ASP A 448 8.83 -30.30 -18.68
N PHE A 449 8.21 -29.17 -19.12
CA PHE A 449 7.16 -28.49 -18.36
C PHE A 449 5.86 -29.26 -18.47
N ARG A 450 5.75 -30.31 -17.69
CA ARG A 450 4.48 -31.01 -17.53
C ARG A 450 3.53 -30.06 -16.81
N LEU A 451 2.52 -29.62 -17.53
CA LEU A 451 1.39 -28.93 -16.94
C LEU A 451 0.84 -29.84 -15.85
N GLY A 452 0.95 -29.35 -14.61
CA GLY A 452 0.42 -30.04 -13.46
C GLY A 452 -1.06 -30.35 -13.58
N ASN A 453 -1.55 -31.15 -12.70
CA ASN A 453 -2.98 -31.43 -12.64
C ASN A 453 -3.70 -30.13 -12.27
N PHE A 454 -4.76 -29.79 -13.01
CA PHE A 454 -5.53 -28.58 -12.72
C PHE A 454 -6.36 -28.69 -11.47
N ALA A 455 -6.46 -27.58 -10.77
CA ALA A 455 -7.62 -27.35 -9.96
C ALA A 455 -8.84 -27.13 -10.87
N THR A 456 -9.87 -27.91 -10.67
CA THR A 456 -11.20 -27.50 -11.06
C THR A 456 -11.81 -26.71 -9.90
N PRO A 457 -12.77 -25.83 -10.19
CA PRO A 457 -13.46 -25.09 -9.12
C PRO A 457 -13.94 -26.05 -8.03
N ARG A 458 -13.91 -25.62 -6.78
CA ARG A 458 -14.27 -26.39 -5.59
C ARG A 458 -15.58 -27.17 -5.67
N ASN A 459 -16.54 -26.70 -6.45
CA ASN A 459 -17.82 -27.38 -6.62
C ASN A 459 -17.71 -28.73 -7.32
N ASN A 460 -16.55 -29.09 -7.89
CA ASN A 460 -16.32 -30.34 -8.58
C ASN A 460 -15.19 -31.19 -7.99
N ASP A 461 -14.84 -30.98 -6.74
CA ASP A 461 -13.96 -31.85 -5.93
C ASP A 461 -12.54 -32.04 -6.52
N VAL A 462 -11.99 -31.02 -7.12
CA VAL A 462 -10.64 -31.10 -7.67
C VAL A 462 -9.75 -30.08 -6.97
N GLY A 463 -8.93 -30.56 -6.06
CA GLY A 463 -7.88 -29.76 -5.43
C GLY A 463 -6.89 -29.25 -6.45
N ALA A 464 -6.24 -28.11 -6.18
CA ALA A 464 -5.11 -27.64 -6.94
C ALA A 464 -3.96 -28.66 -6.81
N PHE A 465 -3.52 -29.21 -7.92
CA PHE A 465 -2.36 -30.05 -7.95
C PHE A 465 -1.23 -29.28 -8.59
N TYR A 466 -0.31 -28.86 -7.76
CA TYR A 466 0.96 -28.31 -8.18
C TYR A 466 1.93 -29.46 -8.33
N THR A 467 2.61 -29.53 -9.44
CA THR A 467 3.61 -30.60 -9.67
C THR A 467 4.97 -30.10 -9.25
N ASP A 468 5.85 -31.04 -8.86
CA ASP A 468 7.28 -30.79 -8.65
C ASP A 468 7.99 -30.53 -10.00
N ASN A 469 7.44 -29.66 -10.84
CA ASN A 469 8.11 -29.24 -12.06
C ASN A 469 9.27 -28.30 -11.69
N PRO A 470 10.39 -28.35 -12.42
CA PRO A 470 11.38 -27.28 -12.29
C PRO A 470 10.68 -25.96 -12.56
N SER A 471 10.94 -24.98 -11.70
CA SER A 471 10.37 -23.64 -11.83
C SER A 471 10.69 -23.10 -13.23
N LEU A 472 9.68 -22.66 -13.94
CA LEU A 472 9.85 -22.01 -15.24
C LEU A 472 10.73 -20.76 -15.09
N ASN A 473 10.63 -20.10 -13.94
CA ASN A 473 11.44 -18.96 -13.57
C ASN A 473 12.93 -19.31 -13.45
N ASP A 474 13.28 -20.43 -12.78
CA ASP A 474 14.66 -20.90 -12.66
C ASP A 474 15.26 -21.22 -14.02
N CYS A 475 14.47 -21.84 -14.87
CA CYS A 475 14.84 -22.14 -16.23
C CYS A 475 15.20 -20.88 -17.03
N LEU A 476 14.36 -19.86 -16.98
CA LEU A 476 14.52 -18.62 -17.72
C LEU A 476 15.56 -17.67 -17.10
N ASN A 477 15.84 -17.79 -15.81
CA ASN A 477 16.86 -16.97 -15.14
C ASN A 477 18.24 -17.09 -15.76
N THR A 478 18.56 -18.24 -16.39
CA THR A 478 19.86 -18.45 -17.05
C THR A 478 19.98 -17.74 -18.40
N VAL A 479 18.85 -17.32 -19.00
CA VAL A 479 18.80 -16.71 -20.35
C VAL A 479 18.25 -15.30 -20.37
N ARG A 480 17.78 -14.80 -19.23
CA ARG A 480 17.29 -13.42 -19.12
C ARG A 480 18.41 -12.42 -19.36
N PRO A 481 18.16 -11.38 -20.17
CA PRO A 481 19.11 -10.28 -20.30
C PRO A 481 19.21 -9.51 -18.98
N PRO A 482 20.31 -8.75 -18.78
CA PRO A 482 20.37 -7.79 -17.69
C PRO A 482 19.21 -6.81 -17.74
N ARG A 483 18.72 -6.37 -16.57
CA ARG A 483 17.58 -5.44 -16.46
C ARG A 483 17.84 -4.04 -17.02
N SER A 484 19.11 -3.69 -17.21
CA SER A 484 19.49 -2.48 -17.95
C SER A 484 19.02 -2.47 -19.40
N ASP A 485 18.55 -3.60 -19.90
CA ASP A 485 18.19 -3.81 -21.31
C ASP A 485 16.68 -3.72 -21.56
N PHE A 486 15.93 -3.05 -20.69
CA PHE A 486 14.51 -2.76 -20.95
C PHE A 486 14.34 -2.02 -22.29
N PRO A 487 13.25 -2.32 -23.04
CA PRO A 487 12.93 -1.58 -24.27
C PRO A 487 12.86 -0.08 -24.00
N ASP A 488 13.32 0.70 -24.95
CA ASP A 488 13.46 2.13 -24.75
C ASP A 488 12.14 2.86 -24.57
N ASP A 489 11.04 2.33 -25.14
CA ASP A 489 9.66 2.82 -25.00
C ASP A 489 9.00 2.44 -23.66
N GLU A 490 9.65 1.57 -22.89
CA GLU A 490 9.20 1.16 -21.56
C GLU A 490 10.12 1.65 -20.43
N LYS A 491 11.23 2.30 -20.76
CA LYS A 491 12.21 2.78 -19.76
C LYS A 491 11.64 3.88 -18.88
N ILE A 492 12.01 3.80 -17.62
CA ILE A 492 11.83 4.85 -16.60
C ILE A 492 13.22 5.39 -16.30
N ASN A 493 13.39 6.71 -16.40
CA ASN A 493 14.59 7.42 -16.02
C ASN A 493 14.18 8.82 -15.58
N ILE A 494 14.11 9.04 -14.28
CA ILE A 494 13.58 10.24 -13.65
C ILE A 494 14.55 10.68 -12.57
N GLU A 495 14.88 11.95 -12.57
CA GLU A 495 15.59 12.65 -11.50
C GLU A 495 14.66 13.71 -10.91
N GLU A 496 14.54 13.75 -9.60
CA GLU A 496 13.69 14.70 -8.88
C GLU A 496 14.44 15.26 -7.68
N THR A 497 14.58 16.60 -7.65
CA THR A 497 15.13 17.31 -6.49
C THR A 497 14.02 18.11 -5.84
N LEU A 498 13.80 17.89 -4.54
CA LEU A 498 12.86 18.63 -3.71
C LEU A 498 13.61 19.48 -2.69
N MET A 499 13.31 20.77 -2.67
CA MET A 499 13.70 21.69 -1.59
C MET A 499 12.46 22.19 -0.89
N ALA A 500 12.34 21.95 0.41
CA ALA A 500 11.23 22.43 1.20
C ALA A 500 11.70 23.23 2.41
N ALA A 501 10.95 24.29 2.72
CA ALA A 501 11.14 25.06 3.94
C ALA A 501 9.78 25.37 4.57
N TYR A 502 9.73 25.42 5.90
CA TYR A 502 8.50 25.76 6.59
C TYR A 502 8.77 26.64 7.82
N ILE A 503 7.72 27.35 8.21
CA ILE A 503 7.63 28.05 9.49
C ILE A 503 6.25 27.82 10.07
N MET A 504 6.19 27.56 11.37
CA MET A 504 4.95 27.28 12.11
C MET A 504 5.04 27.87 13.51
N GLN A 505 3.92 28.49 13.98
CA GLN A 505 3.81 28.99 15.34
C GLN A 505 2.59 28.36 16.01
N THR A 506 2.79 27.71 17.14
CA THR A 506 1.73 27.34 18.07
C THR A 506 1.49 28.53 19.02
N PHE A 507 0.22 28.88 19.16
CA PHE A 507 -0.23 29.90 20.12
C PHE A 507 -1.03 29.20 21.21
N ASP A 508 -0.48 29.16 22.42
CA ASP A 508 -1.15 28.60 23.60
C ASP A 508 -2.08 29.66 24.21
N MET A 509 -3.31 29.23 24.45
CA MET A 509 -4.38 30.04 25.01
C MET A 509 -4.95 29.33 26.25
N GLU A 510 -5.65 30.06 27.12
CA GLU A 510 -6.32 29.47 28.29
C GLU A 510 -7.39 28.41 27.92
N TRP A 511 -7.87 28.46 26.69
CA TRP A 511 -8.91 27.58 26.17
C TRP A 511 -8.41 26.55 25.14
N GLY A 512 -7.11 26.41 24.96
CA GLY A 512 -6.54 25.47 23.99
C GLY A 512 -5.40 26.06 23.18
N SER A 513 -5.30 25.76 21.88
CA SER A 513 -4.22 26.25 21.03
C SER A 513 -4.64 26.57 19.60
N ILE A 514 -3.91 27.46 18.96
CA ILE A 514 -3.95 27.72 17.52
C ILE A 514 -2.57 27.41 16.95
N ILE A 515 -2.51 26.62 15.88
CA ILE A 515 -1.30 26.36 15.11
C ILE A 515 -1.48 26.95 13.73
N ALA A 516 -0.55 27.79 13.30
CA ALA A 516 -0.55 28.37 11.96
C ALA A 516 0.82 28.28 11.34
N GLY A 517 0.90 27.86 10.10
CA GLY A 517 2.17 27.70 9.40
C GLY A 517 2.04 27.77 7.89
N LEU A 518 3.19 27.85 7.25
CA LEU A 518 3.36 27.80 5.81
C LEU A 518 4.56 26.91 5.49
N ARG A 519 4.35 25.98 4.57
CA ARG A 519 5.38 25.20 3.92
C ARG A 519 5.49 25.64 2.45
N ILE A 520 6.70 25.71 1.95
CA ILE A 520 6.99 26.00 0.54
C ILE A 520 7.84 24.84 0.03
N GLU A 521 7.42 24.22 -1.07
CA GLU A 521 8.16 23.17 -1.76
C GLU A 521 8.51 23.62 -3.17
N ASP A 522 9.80 23.59 -3.50
CA ASP A 522 10.31 23.81 -4.84
C ASP A 522 10.82 22.47 -5.39
N THR A 523 10.27 22.05 -6.52
CA THR A 523 10.56 20.76 -7.14
C THR A 523 11.17 20.97 -8.52
N GLU A 524 12.36 20.41 -8.73
CA GLU A 524 12.96 20.24 -10.05
C GLU A 524 12.78 18.78 -10.46
N TYR A 525 12.14 18.56 -11.59
CA TYR A 525 11.84 17.25 -12.15
C TYR A 525 12.44 17.15 -13.54
N GLN A 526 13.16 16.05 -13.82
CA GLN A 526 13.68 15.73 -15.13
C GLN A 526 13.40 14.27 -15.46
N THR A 527 12.95 14.02 -16.68
CA THR A 527 12.79 12.65 -17.21
C THR A 527 13.40 12.55 -18.59
N VAL A 528 14.08 11.42 -18.84
CA VAL A 528 14.65 11.09 -20.14
C VAL A 528 14.07 9.77 -20.60
N GLY A 529 13.50 9.74 -21.78
CA GLY A 529 12.94 8.54 -22.38
C GLY A 529 13.08 8.55 -23.88
N TYR A 530 12.62 7.49 -24.51
CA TYR A 530 12.68 7.35 -25.96
C TYR A 530 11.28 7.18 -26.51
N ARG A 531 11.06 7.85 -27.65
CA ARG A 531 9.86 7.66 -28.47
C ARG A 531 10.21 6.75 -29.62
N LEU A 532 9.41 5.72 -29.80
CA LEU A 532 9.55 4.78 -30.92
C LEU A 532 8.42 5.01 -31.91
N ALA A 533 8.76 5.52 -33.12
CA ALA A 533 7.80 5.62 -34.20
C ALA A 533 7.57 4.23 -34.83
N THR A 534 6.35 3.72 -34.72
CA THR A 534 5.97 2.50 -35.42
C THR A 534 5.63 2.81 -36.87
N ILE A 535 6.41 2.27 -37.78
CA ILE A 535 6.17 2.39 -39.21
C ILE A 535 5.40 1.15 -39.68
N SER A 536 4.12 1.33 -40.00
CA SER A 536 3.18 0.39 -40.62
C SER A 536 2.37 -0.56 -39.73
N GLY A 537 1.16 -0.73 -40.16
CA GLY A 537 -0.08 -1.26 -39.59
C GLY A 537 -0.20 -2.74 -39.26
N ASP A 538 0.87 -3.47 -38.97
CA ASP A 538 0.80 -4.79 -38.37
C ASP A 538 1.56 -4.76 -37.06
N ILE A 539 0.83 -4.98 -35.97
CA ILE A 539 1.35 -5.14 -34.62
C ILE A 539 2.04 -6.51 -34.53
N GLY A 540 3.19 -6.64 -35.18
CA GLY A 540 4.13 -7.72 -35.00
C GLY A 540 5.36 -7.19 -34.30
N TYR A 541 5.72 -7.73 -33.18
CA TYR A 541 6.92 -7.40 -32.38
C TYR A 541 8.23 -7.42 -33.17
N GLU A 542 8.23 -7.93 -34.38
CA GLU A 542 9.40 -8.03 -35.28
C GLU A 542 9.82 -6.69 -35.88
N ASN A 543 8.99 -5.64 -35.81
CA ASN A 543 9.26 -4.33 -36.45
C ASN A 543 9.79 -3.25 -35.51
N ILE A 544 9.89 -3.49 -34.21
CA ILE A 544 10.37 -2.52 -33.23
C ILE A 544 11.85 -2.14 -33.50
N ALA A 545 12.63 -3.03 -34.09
CA ALA A 545 14.04 -2.77 -34.42
C ALA A 545 14.27 -1.80 -35.59
N ALA A 546 13.21 -1.42 -36.30
CA ALA A 546 13.28 -0.58 -37.51
C ALA A 546 12.71 0.82 -37.33
N GLY A 547 12.15 1.16 -36.16
CA GLY A 547 11.52 2.45 -35.89
C GLY A 547 12.54 3.58 -35.70
N ALA A 548 12.17 4.78 -36.08
CA ALA A 548 12.92 5.97 -35.70
C ALA A 548 12.88 6.13 -34.17
N LYS A 549 14.06 6.22 -33.56
CA LYS A 549 14.22 6.37 -32.13
C LYS A 549 14.59 7.83 -31.84
N GLU A 550 13.79 8.47 -31.04
CA GLU A 550 14.03 9.85 -30.63
C GLU A 550 14.09 9.96 -29.11
N GLU A 551 15.13 10.65 -28.63
CA GLU A 551 15.29 10.94 -27.22
C GLU A 551 14.44 12.15 -26.82
N LEU A 552 13.59 11.98 -25.82
CA LEU A 552 12.85 13.07 -25.20
C LEU A 552 13.42 13.34 -23.80
N ASN A 553 13.90 14.56 -23.62
CA ASN A 553 14.35 15.08 -22.33
C ASN A 553 13.43 16.21 -21.90
N VAL A 554 12.66 15.96 -20.85
CA VAL A 554 11.72 16.94 -20.29
C VAL A 554 12.19 17.38 -18.92
N LYS A 555 12.37 18.69 -18.76
CA LYS A 555 12.71 19.30 -17.48
C LYS A 555 11.62 20.28 -17.07
N ARG A 556 11.19 20.19 -15.81
CA ARG A 556 10.16 21.04 -15.22
C ARG A 556 10.61 21.52 -13.84
N THR A 557 10.21 22.75 -13.49
CA THR A 557 10.36 23.28 -12.14
C THR A 557 9.04 23.92 -11.72
N TYR A 558 8.60 23.62 -10.50
CA TYR A 558 7.37 24.19 -9.96
C TYR A 558 7.48 24.39 -8.46
N THR A 559 6.73 25.35 -7.92
CA THR A 559 6.76 25.72 -6.51
C THR A 559 5.35 25.70 -5.95
N ASN A 560 5.13 24.94 -4.86
CA ASN A 560 3.87 24.85 -4.15
C ASN A 560 3.92 25.60 -2.81
N TYR A 561 2.86 26.34 -2.50
CA TYR A 561 2.67 27.06 -1.25
C TYR A 561 1.58 26.37 -0.44
N LEU A 562 1.94 25.82 0.71
CA LEU A 562 1.10 24.93 1.49
C LEU A 562 0.82 25.51 2.89
N PRO A 563 -0.14 26.45 3.01
CA PRO A 563 -0.56 26.98 4.30
C PRO A 563 -1.39 25.96 5.09
N SER A 564 -1.28 25.99 6.43
CA SER A 564 -2.13 25.22 7.32
C SER A 564 -2.49 26.02 8.58
N VAL A 565 -3.71 25.81 9.08
CA VAL A 565 -4.19 26.41 10.32
C VAL A 565 -5.01 25.39 11.09
N HIS A 566 -4.68 25.18 12.37
CA HIS A 566 -5.38 24.24 13.25
C HIS A 566 -5.79 24.94 14.54
N LEU A 567 -7.04 24.79 14.92
CA LEU A 567 -7.61 25.27 16.17
C LEU A 567 -7.95 24.07 17.04
N ASN A 568 -7.38 23.99 18.23
CA ASN A 568 -7.74 23.03 19.26
C ASN A 568 -8.42 23.82 20.39
N TYR A 569 -9.71 23.62 20.58
CA TYR A 569 -10.51 24.32 21.57
C TYR A 569 -10.98 23.36 22.67
N ASP A 570 -10.53 23.55 23.89
CA ASP A 570 -10.92 22.78 25.07
C ASP A 570 -12.28 23.30 25.60
N LEU A 571 -13.36 22.65 25.17
CA LEU A 571 -14.71 22.97 25.60
C LEU A 571 -14.92 22.66 27.09
N ALA A 572 -14.26 21.64 27.60
CA ALA A 572 -14.18 21.21 28.99
C ALA A 572 -12.95 20.34 29.17
N GLU A 573 -12.62 19.95 30.41
CA GLU A 573 -11.49 19.05 30.68
C GLU A 573 -11.57 17.73 29.90
N ASP A 574 -12.78 17.25 29.63
CA ASP A 574 -13.06 15.98 28.92
C ASP A 574 -13.55 16.17 27.48
N LYS A 575 -13.60 17.41 26.94
CA LYS A 575 -14.16 17.69 25.62
C LYS A 575 -13.31 18.64 24.82
N LYS A 576 -13.00 18.26 23.59
CA LYS A 576 -12.21 19.06 22.66
C LYS A 576 -12.94 19.25 21.32
N LEU A 577 -12.85 20.42 20.76
CA LEU A 577 -13.23 20.73 19.39
C LEU A 577 -11.96 21.04 18.61
N ARG A 578 -11.79 20.38 17.46
CA ARG A 578 -10.70 20.66 16.53
C ARG A 578 -11.26 21.16 15.22
N LEU A 579 -10.68 22.23 14.70
CA LEU A 579 -10.95 22.75 13.37
C LEU A 579 -9.62 22.86 12.64
N SER A 580 -9.57 22.35 11.41
CA SER A 580 -8.35 22.35 10.61
C SER A 580 -8.63 22.84 9.19
N TYR A 581 -7.75 23.70 8.70
CA TYR A 581 -7.56 24.01 7.30
C TYR A 581 -6.17 23.51 6.91
N SER A 582 -6.07 22.65 5.89
CA SER A 582 -4.79 22.16 5.40
C SER A 582 -4.78 22.06 3.88
N THR A 583 -3.60 22.20 3.32
CA THR A 583 -3.34 22.04 1.88
C THR A 583 -2.34 20.93 1.66
N GLY A 584 -2.38 20.28 0.51
CA GLY A 584 -1.46 19.19 0.16
C GLY A 584 -1.38 19.01 -1.34
N ILE A 585 -0.38 18.25 -1.79
CA ILE A 585 -0.18 17.89 -3.19
C ILE A 585 -0.03 16.37 -3.35
N SER A 586 -0.17 15.88 -4.58
CA SER A 586 0.24 14.55 -4.98
C SER A 586 0.96 14.63 -6.32
N ARG A 587 2.17 14.09 -6.38
CA ARG A 587 2.96 14.06 -7.61
C ARG A 587 2.58 12.85 -8.46
N PRO A 588 2.62 12.96 -9.80
CA PRO A 588 2.44 11.81 -10.68
C PRO A 588 3.39 10.67 -10.32
N SER A 589 2.96 9.42 -10.48
CA SER A 589 3.83 8.27 -10.28
C SER A 589 4.94 8.25 -11.35
N TYR A 590 5.98 7.45 -11.11
CA TYR A 590 7.10 7.34 -12.06
C TYR A 590 6.66 6.71 -13.39
N ILE A 591 5.70 5.79 -13.37
CA ILE A 591 5.13 5.17 -14.58
C ILE A 591 4.28 6.18 -15.35
N GLU A 592 3.43 6.93 -14.65
CA GLU A 592 2.56 7.93 -15.25
C GLU A 592 3.34 9.06 -15.93
N SER A 593 4.45 9.49 -15.30
CA SER A 593 5.22 10.66 -15.73
C SER A 593 6.48 10.35 -16.57
N ARG A 594 6.73 9.07 -16.90
CA ARG A 594 7.90 8.72 -17.74
C ARG A 594 7.82 9.36 -19.11
N ALA A 595 8.97 9.69 -19.72
CA ALA A 595 9.04 10.25 -21.06
C ALA A 595 8.98 9.19 -22.18
N ALA A 596 9.00 7.92 -21.86
CA ALA A 596 8.94 6.82 -22.81
C ALA A 596 7.53 6.65 -23.38
N ALA A 597 7.42 6.56 -24.71
CA ALA A 597 6.16 6.38 -25.42
C ALA A 597 6.33 5.72 -26.79
N SER A 598 5.33 4.93 -27.20
CA SER A 598 5.18 4.41 -28.56
C SER A 598 4.36 5.40 -29.39
N ILE A 599 4.86 5.76 -30.58
CA ILE A 599 4.24 6.74 -31.47
C ILE A 599 3.90 6.09 -32.78
N ASN A 600 2.67 6.28 -33.23
CA ASN A 600 2.23 5.90 -34.57
C ASN A 600 1.83 7.15 -35.37
N SER A 601 2.76 7.66 -36.19
CA SER A 601 2.54 8.86 -37.01
C SER A 601 1.49 8.67 -38.12
N ILE A 602 1.16 7.43 -38.50
CA ILE A 602 0.15 7.14 -39.52
C ILE A 602 -1.26 7.23 -38.90
N SER A 603 -1.46 6.56 -37.77
CA SER A 603 -2.73 6.65 -37.04
C SER A 603 -2.83 7.89 -36.14
N GLN A 604 -1.76 8.68 -36.04
CA GLN A 604 -1.67 9.85 -35.19
C GLN A 604 -2.01 9.52 -33.72
N SER A 605 -1.39 8.46 -33.20
CA SER A 605 -1.62 7.96 -31.84
C SER A 605 -0.32 7.79 -31.05
N ILE A 606 -0.41 8.03 -29.75
CA ILE A 606 0.66 7.97 -28.79
C ILE A 606 0.19 7.11 -27.60
N ALA A 607 1.02 6.15 -27.15
CA ALA A 607 0.75 5.35 -25.97
C ALA A 607 1.98 5.33 -25.05
N GLY A 608 1.79 5.56 -23.74
CA GLY A 608 2.89 5.54 -22.78
C GLY A 608 2.71 6.51 -21.61
N GLY A 609 3.79 6.94 -21.00
CA GLY A 609 3.78 7.96 -19.95
C GLY A 609 3.56 9.36 -20.51
N ASN A 610 3.13 10.27 -19.63
CA ASN A 610 2.96 11.69 -19.95
C ASN A 610 3.85 12.56 -19.05
N PRO A 611 5.03 13.00 -19.54
CA PRO A 611 5.96 13.80 -18.73
C PRO A 611 5.48 15.24 -18.48
N PHE A 612 4.34 15.64 -19.06
CA PHE A 612 3.75 16.96 -18.91
C PHE A 612 2.63 17.01 -17.85
N LEU A 613 2.38 15.91 -17.17
CA LEU A 613 1.40 15.85 -16.06
C LEU A 613 1.75 16.86 -14.97
N LYS A 614 0.76 17.59 -14.53
CA LYS A 614 0.87 18.46 -13.37
C LYS A 614 0.62 17.66 -12.09
N GLU A 615 1.17 18.13 -10.99
CA GLU A 615 0.81 17.67 -9.67
C GLU A 615 -0.68 17.94 -9.38
N GLU A 616 -1.29 17.04 -8.62
CA GLU A 616 -2.61 17.27 -8.06
C GLU A 616 -2.46 18.17 -6.83
N GLU A 617 -3.28 19.19 -6.71
CA GLU A 617 -3.27 20.13 -5.58
C GLU A 617 -4.56 20.04 -4.79
N SER A 618 -4.51 20.23 -3.48
CA SER A 618 -5.72 20.18 -2.67
C SER A 618 -5.73 21.16 -1.53
N TRP A 619 -6.93 21.56 -1.15
CA TRP A 619 -7.22 22.20 0.13
C TRP A 619 -8.38 21.48 0.82
N GLY A 620 -8.41 21.51 2.15
CA GLY A 620 -9.45 20.83 2.92
C GLY A 620 -9.77 21.50 4.24
N LEU A 621 -10.99 21.26 4.70
CA LEU A 621 -11.52 21.66 6.00
C LEU A 621 -11.96 20.41 6.77
N ASP A 622 -11.55 20.34 8.03
CA ASP A 622 -11.95 19.30 8.96
C ASP A 622 -12.49 19.93 10.25
N ALA A 623 -13.57 19.37 10.80
CA ALA A 623 -14.10 19.72 12.11
C ALA A 623 -14.40 18.46 12.91
N SER A 624 -13.80 18.33 14.09
CA SER A 624 -13.93 17.17 14.96
C SER A 624 -14.32 17.58 16.37
N PHE A 625 -15.35 16.92 16.90
CA PHE A 625 -15.70 16.96 18.31
C PHE A 625 -15.25 15.66 18.97
N GLU A 626 -14.50 15.76 20.08
CA GLU A 626 -13.95 14.64 20.84
C GLU A 626 -14.42 14.73 22.30
N TRP A 627 -14.96 13.62 22.82
CA TRP A 627 -15.40 13.51 24.21
C TRP A 627 -14.72 12.32 24.89
N TYR A 628 -13.81 12.60 25.79
CA TYR A 628 -13.03 11.68 26.62
C TYR A 628 -13.80 11.38 27.91
N TYR A 629 -14.88 10.62 27.81
CA TYR A 629 -15.94 10.55 28.82
C TYR A 629 -15.63 9.65 30.01
N ALA A 630 -14.62 8.78 29.91
CA ALA A 630 -14.14 7.91 30.99
C ALA A 630 -12.75 7.33 30.64
N ASP A 631 -12.14 6.58 31.55
CA ASP A 631 -10.84 5.92 31.33
C ASP A 631 -10.90 4.99 30.10
N ALA A 632 -9.91 5.08 29.24
CA ALA A 632 -9.81 4.33 27.99
C ALA A 632 -11.10 4.39 27.15
N SER A 633 -11.83 5.52 27.21
CA SER A 633 -13.14 5.68 26.57
C SER A 633 -13.23 7.01 25.82
N LEU A 634 -13.64 6.94 24.56
CA LEU A 634 -13.71 8.06 23.64
C LEU A 634 -14.98 7.98 22.79
N PHE A 635 -15.61 9.11 22.58
CA PHE A 635 -16.55 9.33 21.49
C PHE A 635 -16.05 10.50 20.64
N SER A 636 -16.01 10.33 19.32
CA SER A 636 -15.70 11.42 18.41
C SER A 636 -16.58 11.42 17.18
N ILE A 637 -16.79 12.62 16.65
CA ILE A 637 -17.48 12.84 15.39
C ILE A 637 -16.70 13.88 14.59
N THR A 638 -16.38 13.55 13.34
CA THR A 638 -15.61 14.41 12.44
C THR A 638 -16.36 14.60 11.14
N VAL A 639 -16.48 15.84 10.68
CA VAL A 639 -16.95 16.18 9.33
C VAL A 639 -15.78 16.76 8.56
N PHE A 640 -15.71 16.48 7.27
CA PHE A 640 -14.63 16.98 6.42
C PHE A 640 -15.12 17.30 5.02
N HIS A 641 -14.39 18.19 4.37
CA HIS A 641 -14.53 18.52 2.96
C HIS A 641 -13.16 18.79 2.37
N ARG A 642 -12.92 18.31 1.14
CA ARG A 642 -11.67 18.49 0.40
C ARG A 642 -11.94 18.69 -1.08
N GLU A 643 -11.29 19.69 -1.66
CA GLU A 643 -11.24 19.95 -3.10
C GLU A 643 -9.88 19.52 -3.63
N ILE A 644 -9.86 19.00 -4.84
CA ILE A 644 -8.65 18.48 -5.50
C ILE A 644 -8.65 18.97 -6.94
N ASP A 645 -7.60 19.68 -7.32
CA ASP A 645 -7.39 20.18 -8.67
C ASP A 645 -6.47 19.23 -9.43
N ASN A 646 -6.61 19.18 -10.77
CA ASN A 646 -5.74 18.42 -11.68
C ASN A 646 -5.73 16.90 -11.43
N VAL A 647 -6.84 16.27 -11.05
CA VAL A 647 -6.89 14.82 -10.77
C VAL A 647 -6.33 14.01 -11.93
N ILE A 648 -5.34 13.14 -11.66
CA ILE A 648 -4.69 12.31 -12.66
C ILE A 648 -5.50 11.02 -12.86
N SER A 649 -5.81 10.71 -14.12
CA SER A 649 -6.45 9.46 -14.53
C SER A 649 -5.93 8.98 -15.88
N GLU A 650 -6.12 7.70 -16.18
CA GLU A 650 -5.95 7.24 -17.57
C GLU A 650 -6.90 8.00 -18.50
N SER A 651 -6.42 8.30 -19.68
CA SER A 651 -7.08 9.19 -20.61
C SER A 651 -6.79 8.80 -22.05
N ASN A 652 -7.78 9.00 -22.90
CA ASN A 652 -7.62 9.09 -24.34
C ASN A 652 -7.85 10.54 -24.77
N GLU A 653 -6.87 11.37 -24.57
CA GLU A 653 -6.93 12.79 -24.91
C GLU A 653 -6.44 13.09 -26.33
N LYS A 654 -6.89 14.23 -26.85
CA LYS A 654 -6.28 14.86 -28.04
C LYS A 654 -5.18 15.81 -27.56
N VAL A 655 -3.94 15.48 -27.90
CA VAL A 655 -2.75 16.29 -27.57
C VAL A 655 -2.10 16.85 -28.83
N ASP A 656 -1.31 17.91 -28.69
CA ASP A 656 -0.47 18.40 -29.77
C ASP A 656 0.61 17.37 -30.10
N GLY A 657 0.53 16.74 -31.25
CA GLY A 657 1.47 15.70 -31.68
C GLY A 657 2.93 16.16 -31.70
N SER A 658 3.17 17.46 -31.90
CA SER A 658 4.53 18.01 -31.91
C SER A 658 5.23 17.96 -30.54
N LEU A 659 4.52 17.69 -29.45
CA LEU A 659 5.12 17.43 -28.14
C LEU A 659 5.80 16.05 -28.08
N TYR A 660 5.46 15.16 -29.02
CA TYR A 660 5.91 13.76 -29.04
C TYR A 660 6.66 13.37 -30.31
N ASP A 661 6.41 14.04 -31.44
CA ASP A 661 7.02 13.75 -32.74
C ASP A 661 7.36 15.06 -33.45
N ASP A 662 8.66 15.31 -33.68
CA ASP A 662 9.16 16.53 -34.36
C ASP A 662 8.71 16.62 -35.81
N THR A 663 8.21 15.54 -36.40
CA THR A 663 7.62 15.54 -37.75
C THR A 663 6.14 15.95 -37.77
N ALA A 664 5.49 15.99 -36.61
CA ALA A 664 4.11 16.44 -36.47
C ALA A 664 4.02 17.98 -36.65
N VAL A 665 2.93 18.42 -37.26
CA VAL A 665 2.69 19.86 -37.39
C VAL A 665 2.26 20.43 -36.03
N PRO A 666 2.91 21.51 -35.53
CA PRO A 666 2.49 22.15 -34.30
C PRO A 666 1.00 22.51 -34.29
N GLY A 667 0.27 22.06 -33.27
CA GLY A 667 -1.17 22.19 -33.13
C GLY A 667 -1.99 21.12 -33.83
N GLU A 668 -1.37 20.13 -34.46
CA GLU A 668 -2.06 18.93 -34.96
C GLU A 668 -2.40 17.99 -33.81
N LEU A 669 -3.68 17.65 -33.65
CA LEU A 669 -4.17 16.86 -32.52
C LEU A 669 -4.07 15.36 -32.81
N TRP A 670 -3.30 14.68 -31.96
CA TRP A 670 -3.11 13.23 -31.98
C TRP A 670 -3.81 12.58 -30.78
N ASP A 671 -4.15 11.30 -30.89
CA ASP A 671 -4.73 10.51 -29.80
C ASP A 671 -3.62 10.11 -28.82
N LEU A 672 -3.74 10.53 -27.56
CA LEU A 672 -2.89 10.10 -26.45
C LEU A 672 -3.64 9.10 -25.58
N ALA A 673 -3.25 7.82 -25.68
CA ALA A 673 -3.70 6.77 -24.78
C ALA A 673 -2.68 6.63 -23.64
N ALA A 674 -2.75 7.52 -22.65
CA ALA A 674 -1.84 7.59 -21.53
C ALA A 674 -2.54 8.19 -20.31
N PHE A 675 -1.82 8.98 -19.52
CA PHE A 675 -2.36 9.67 -18.35
C PHE A 675 -2.60 11.14 -18.65
N GLY A 676 -3.70 11.69 -18.16
CA GLY A 676 -4.05 13.10 -18.27
C GLY A 676 -4.45 13.70 -16.92
N ASN A 677 -4.35 15.05 -16.84
CA ASN A 677 -4.98 15.77 -15.75
C ASN A 677 -6.43 16.03 -16.10
N GLY A 678 -7.35 15.41 -15.36
CA GLY A 678 -8.77 15.67 -15.44
C GLY A 678 -9.12 17.05 -14.87
N LYS A 679 -10.41 17.26 -14.65
CA LYS A 679 -10.91 18.43 -13.97
C LYS A 679 -10.85 18.20 -12.46
N ASP A 680 -11.44 19.16 -11.73
CA ASP A 680 -11.49 19.17 -10.28
C ASP A 680 -12.22 17.94 -9.73
N GLY A 681 -11.77 17.46 -8.58
CA GLY A 681 -12.39 16.42 -7.79
C GLY A 681 -12.78 16.96 -6.41
N GLN A 682 -13.76 16.34 -5.77
CA GLN A 682 -14.16 16.67 -4.40
C GLN A 682 -14.35 15.40 -3.56
N LEU A 683 -14.15 15.56 -2.26
CA LEU A 683 -14.35 14.53 -1.26
C LEU A 683 -14.95 15.14 0.00
N GLN A 684 -16.02 14.55 0.53
CA GLN A 684 -16.66 15.02 1.76
C GLN A 684 -17.22 13.84 2.57
N GLY A 685 -17.40 14.04 3.86
CA GLY A 685 -17.96 12.94 4.66
C GLY A 685 -18.06 13.21 6.15
N LEU A 686 -18.54 12.15 6.81
CA LEU A 686 -18.75 12.07 8.25
C LEU A 686 -18.04 10.83 8.78
N GLU A 687 -17.24 10.98 9.83
CA GLU A 687 -16.65 9.90 10.58
C GLU A 687 -17.15 9.90 12.02
N VAL A 688 -17.54 8.74 12.53
CA VAL A 688 -17.93 8.57 13.93
C VAL A 688 -17.07 7.47 14.54
N SER A 689 -16.49 7.74 15.70
CA SER A 689 -15.73 6.77 16.47
C SER A 689 -16.23 6.68 17.91
N PHE A 690 -16.34 5.46 18.39
CA PHE A 690 -16.69 5.14 19.75
C PHE A 690 -15.79 4.03 20.28
N VAL A 691 -15.27 4.24 21.49
CA VAL A 691 -14.58 3.22 22.29
C VAL A 691 -15.11 3.33 23.71
N GLY A 692 -15.54 2.22 24.30
CA GLY A 692 -16.08 2.21 25.64
C GLY A 692 -15.84 0.90 26.38
N ARG A 693 -15.78 0.99 27.70
CA ARG A 693 -15.56 -0.13 28.63
C ARG A 693 -16.59 -0.11 29.75
N LEU A 694 -17.05 -1.30 30.13
CA LEU A 694 -18.02 -1.45 31.20
C LEU A 694 -17.41 -1.33 32.60
N ASP A 695 -16.10 -1.54 32.78
CA ASP A 695 -15.41 -1.39 34.06
C ASP A 695 -15.46 0.04 34.61
N ASN A 696 -15.79 1.02 33.80
CA ASN A 696 -16.05 2.38 34.26
C ASN A 696 -17.41 2.55 34.99
N TYR A 697 -18.28 1.55 34.94
CA TYR A 697 -19.67 1.67 35.40
C TYR A 697 -20.15 0.53 36.29
N ILE A 698 -19.59 -0.68 36.13
CA ILE A 698 -20.00 -1.88 36.83
C ILE A 698 -18.82 -2.72 37.23
N ASP A 699 -18.98 -3.49 38.32
CA ASP A 699 -18.00 -4.46 38.80
C ASP A 699 -18.39 -5.91 38.45
N GLY A 700 -17.46 -6.86 38.60
CA GLY A 700 -17.67 -8.28 38.42
C GLY A 700 -17.44 -8.73 36.98
N PHE A 701 -17.95 -9.91 36.62
CA PHE A 701 -17.66 -10.53 35.33
C PHE A 701 -17.93 -9.62 34.13
N PHE A 702 -19.03 -8.88 34.13
CA PHE A 702 -19.38 -8.01 33.02
C PHE A 702 -18.49 -6.76 32.90
N SER A 703 -17.74 -6.39 33.93
CA SER A 703 -16.80 -5.25 33.85
C SER A 703 -15.70 -5.49 32.80
N GLY A 704 -15.34 -6.74 32.54
CA GLY A 704 -14.33 -7.06 31.51
C GLY A 704 -14.74 -6.73 30.07
N PHE A 705 -16.02 -6.48 29.80
CA PHE A 705 -16.47 -6.19 28.45
C PHE A 705 -16.20 -4.74 28.03
N GLY A 706 -15.86 -4.60 26.76
CA GLY A 706 -15.77 -3.33 26.06
C GLY A 706 -16.19 -3.48 24.60
N ALA A 707 -16.39 -2.34 23.94
CA ALA A 707 -16.74 -2.28 22.54
C ALA A 707 -16.07 -1.10 21.84
N SER A 708 -15.79 -1.25 20.55
CA SER A 708 -15.39 -0.15 19.68
C SER A 708 -16.19 -0.17 18.39
N LEU A 709 -16.46 1.01 17.87
CA LEU A 709 -17.18 1.23 16.61
C LEU A 709 -16.55 2.41 15.87
N ASN A 710 -16.19 2.20 14.61
CA ASN A 710 -15.79 3.26 13.69
C ASN A 710 -16.68 3.20 12.46
N VAL A 711 -17.26 4.32 12.05
CA VAL A 711 -18.12 4.44 10.87
C VAL A 711 -17.65 5.62 10.03
N GLY A 712 -17.43 5.41 8.74
CA GLY A 712 -17.20 6.43 7.73
C GLY A 712 -18.34 6.44 6.72
N LEU A 713 -18.94 7.62 6.50
CA LEU A 713 -19.88 7.88 5.42
C LEU A 713 -19.24 8.95 4.53
N ILE A 714 -18.92 8.59 3.29
CA ILE A 714 -18.03 9.38 2.44
C ILE A 714 -18.66 9.47 1.05
N ASP A 715 -18.57 10.63 0.45
CA ASP A 715 -19.02 10.93 -0.91
C ASP A 715 -17.90 11.61 -1.66
N SER A 716 -17.65 11.21 -2.90
CA SER A 716 -16.63 11.82 -3.75
C SER A 716 -17.03 11.82 -5.21
N GLU A 717 -16.53 12.78 -5.95
CA GLU A 717 -16.62 12.80 -7.40
C GLU A 717 -15.37 13.43 -8.02
N TYR A 718 -15.03 13.02 -9.22
CA TYR A 718 -14.08 13.69 -10.08
C TYR A 718 -14.51 13.57 -11.56
N THR A 719 -14.00 14.46 -12.39
CA THR A 719 -14.27 14.44 -13.83
C THR A 719 -12.99 14.08 -14.58
N THR A 720 -13.07 13.02 -15.40
CA THR A 720 -11.96 12.59 -16.25
C THR A 720 -11.65 13.63 -17.34
N PRO A 721 -10.49 13.57 -18.01
CA PRO A 721 -10.17 14.44 -19.13
C PRO A 721 -11.26 14.46 -20.23
N GLU A 722 -11.91 13.32 -20.50
CA GLU A 722 -12.98 13.18 -21.47
C GLU A 722 -14.32 13.76 -21.02
N GLY A 723 -14.43 14.14 -19.75
CA GLY A 723 -15.63 14.75 -19.16
C GLY A 723 -16.62 13.76 -18.56
N LEU A 724 -16.22 12.52 -18.30
CA LEU A 724 -17.01 11.55 -17.54
C LEU A 724 -16.83 11.80 -16.03
N THR A 725 -17.87 11.58 -15.25
CA THR A 725 -17.83 11.77 -13.78
C THR A 725 -17.93 10.43 -13.06
N PHE A 726 -17.01 10.19 -12.14
CA PHE A 726 -16.91 9.00 -11.31
C PHE A 726 -16.63 9.38 -9.86
N ALA A 727 -16.82 8.42 -8.94
CA ALA A 727 -16.22 8.52 -7.61
C ALA A 727 -14.69 8.42 -7.70
N LEU A 728 -13.96 8.98 -6.74
CA LEU A 728 -12.49 8.82 -6.68
C LEU A 728 -12.14 7.32 -6.56
N PRO A 729 -11.16 6.81 -7.33
CA PRO A 729 -10.74 5.42 -7.24
C PRO A 729 -10.32 5.04 -5.82
N GLY A 730 -10.80 3.88 -5.35
CA GLY A 730 -10.58 3.40 -3.98
C GLY A 730 -11.56 3.94 -2.94
N GLN A 731 -12.40 4.95 -3.24
CA GLN A 731 -13.36 5.49 -2.29
C GLN A 731 -14.63 4.64 -2.21
N SER A 732 -15.06 4.34 -0.99
CA SER A 732 -16.29 3.64 -0.67
C SER A 732 -17.23 4.55 0.10
N ASP A 733 -18.52 4.55 -0.24
CA ASP A 733 -19.52 5.39 0.42
C ASP A 733 -19.69 5.08 1.90
N THR A 734 -19.49 3.82 2.28
CA THR A 734 -19.65 3.38 3.66
C THR A 734 -18.56 2.39 4.04
N ASN A 735 -17.87 2.67 5.14
CA ASN A 735 -17.01 1.70 5.80
C ASN A 735 -17.28 1.70 7.30
N TYR A 736 -17.22 0.55 7.93
CA TYR A 736 -17.27 0.45 9.39
C TYR A 736 -16.52 -0.75 9.94
N ASN A 737 -15.98 -0.53 11.16
CA ASN A 737 -15.36 -1.56 11.98
C ASN A 737 -16.08 -1.60 13.33
N ALA A 738 -16.57 -2.75 13.72
CA ALA A 738 -17.21 -2.98 15.02
C ALA A 738 -16.48 -4.10 15.75
N SER A 739 -16.08 -3.87 17.00
CA SER A 739 -15.43 -4.89 17.81
C SER A 739 -16.12 -5.00 19.18
N ILE A 740 -16.23 -6.21 19.66
CA ILE A 740 -16.55 -6.50 21.07
C ILE A 740 -15.35 -7.23 21.64
N PHE A 741 -14.92 -6.84 22.82
CA PHE A 741 -13.80 -7.47 23.51
C PHE A 741 -14.12 -7.72 24.98
N TYR A 742 -13.43 -8.70 25.55
CA TYR A 742 -13.48 -9.04 26.96
C TYR A 742 -12.06 -9.16 27.50
N GLU A 743 -11.80 -8.66 28.69
CA GLU A 743 -10.53 -8.77 29.39
C GLU A 743 -10.73 -8.88 30.90
N ASP A 744 -10.23 -9.97 31.49
CA ASP A 744 -10.22 -10.19 32.95
C ASP A 744 -9.14 -11.21 33.30
N LYS A 745 -8.32 -10.91 34.32
CA LYS A 745 -7.34 -11.86 34.92
C LYS A 745 -6.45 -12.56 33.91
N GLY A 746 -5.82 -11.79 33.03
CA GLY A 746 -4.92 -12.31 32.00
C GLY A 746 -5.63 -12.96 30.80
N PHE A 747 -6.92 -13.24 30.86
CA PHE A 747 -7.66 -13.68 29.69
C PHE A 747 -8.17 -12.48 28.89
N SER A 748 -7.97 -12.51 27.59
CA SER A 748 -8.58 -11.57 26.69
C SER A 748 -9.11 -12.24 25.41
N ALA A 749 -10.26 -11.77 24.93
CA ALA A 749 -10.88 -12.22 23.69
C ALA A 749 -11.46 -11.03 22.95
N ARG A 750 -11.44 -11.08 21.63
CA ARG A 750 -12.00 -10.05 20.77
C ARG A 750 -12.61 -10.67 19.52
N ILE A 751 -13.71 -10.08 19.08
CA ILE A 751 -14.32 -10.35 17.77
C ILE A 751 -14.46 -9.02 17.07
N THR A 752 -14.05 -8.97 15.80
CA THR A 752 -14.11 -7.76 14.97
C THR A 752 -14.84 -8.07 13.68
N TYR A 753 -15.81 -7.25 13.35
CA TYR A 753 -16.48 -7.26 12.05
C TYR A 753 -16.12 -6.01 11.29
N ARG A 754 -15.67 -6.18 10.03
CA ARG A 754 -15.34 -5.10 9.11
C ARG A 754 -16.26 -5.17 7.90
N TYR A 755 -16.71 -4.00 7.46
CA TYR A 755 -17.51 -3.83 6.26
C TYR A 755 -17.00 -2.63 5.46
N ARG A 756 -16.92 -2.81 4.16
CA ARG A 756 -16.62 -1.78 3.19
C ARG A 756 -17.59 -1.92 2.03
N SER A 757 -18.32 -0.85 1.67
CA SER A 757 -19.19 -0.86 0.49
C SER A 757 -18.36 -0.93 -0.80
N GLU A 758 -18.99 -1.15 -1.92
CA GLU A 758 -18.34 -1.14 -3.24
C GLU A 758 -17.56 0.15 -3.50
N TRP A 759 -16.53 0.04 -4.34
CA TRP A 759 -15.72 1.20 -4.75
C TRP A 759 -15.22 1.03 -6.18
N LEU A 760 -15.01 2.17 -6.85
CA LEU A 760 -14.33 2.21 -8.14
C LEU A 760 -12.87 1.80 -7.98
N ASP A 761 -12.40 0.85 -8.79
CA ASP A 761 -11.01 0.43 -8.84
C ASP A 761 -10.27 1.20 -9.95
N GLU A 762 -10.78 1.11 -11.16
CA GLU A 762 -10.25 1.80 -12.33
C GLU A 762 -11.36 2.26 -13.27
N THR A 763 -11.06 3.23 -14.12
CA THR A 763 -11.95 3.66 -15.19
C THR A 763 -11.52 3.04 -16.51
N GLU A 764 -12.45 2.36 -17.19
CA GLU A 764 -12.25 1.98 -18.58
C GLU A 764 -12.70 3.12 -19.51
N THR A 765 -12.02 3.26 -20.64
CA THR A 765 -12.40 4.24 -21.64
C THR A 765 -13.63 3.77 -22.43
N GLY A 766 -14.73 4.48 -22.25
CA GLY A 766 -15.98 4.24 -22.97
C GLY A 766 -17.03 3.44 -22.19
N ALA A 767 -18.27 3.59 -22.59
CA ALA A 767 -19.38 2.88 -21.98
C ALA A 767 -19.39 1.40 -22.38
N VAL A 768 -19.43 0.52 -21.40
CA VAL A 768 -19.61 -0.92 -21.59
C VAL A 768 -21.10 -1.23 -21.50
N PHE A 769 -21.67 -1.82 -22.54
CA PHE A 769 -23.12 -2.09 -22.65
C PHE A 769 -24.04 -0.86 -22.45
N GLY A 770 -23.55 0.35 -22.76
CA GLY A 770 -24.29 1.60 -22.54
C GLY A 770 -24.35 2.05 -21.09
N LEU A 771 -23.53 1.45 -20.22
CA LEU A 771 -23.29 1.86 -18.82
C LEU A 771 -21.98 2.63 -18.73
N ASP A 772 -21.68 3.20 -17.58
CA ASP A 772 -20.37 3.80 -17.34
C ASP A 772 -19.24 2.76 -17.54
N GLY A 773 -18.03 3.20 -17.80
CA GLY A 773 -16.88 2.33 -18.04
C GLY A 773 -16.10 2.00 -16.76
N GLY A 774 -16.72 2.05 -15.57
CA GLY A 774 -16.04 1.79 -14.30
C GLY A 774 -15.87 0.29 -14.03
N VAL A 775 -14.71 -0.07 -13.46
CA VAL A 775 -14.48 -1.38 -12.87
C VAL A 775 -14.54 -1.22 -11.36
N TYR A 776 -15.35 -2.05 -10.71
CA TYR A 776 -15.68 -1.92 -9.29
C TYR A 776 -15.33 -3.18 -8.51
N TRP A 777 -14.75 -3.03 -7.33
CA TRP A 777 -14.84 -4.04 -6.30
C TRP A 777 -16.20 -3.96 -5.63
N ALA A 778 -16.86 -5.09 -5.47
CA ALA A 778 -18.08 -5.20 -4.68
C ALA A 778 -17.80 -4.97 -3.19
N HIS A 779 -18.86 -4.84 -2.41
CA HIS A 779 -18.70 -4.73 -0.96
C HIS A 779 -17.90 -5.91 -0.37
N GLN A 780 -17.08 -5.61 0.61
CA GLN A 780 -16.29 -6.59 1.35
C GLN A 780 -16.72 -6.67 2.81
N MET A 781 -16.76 -7.90 3.34
CA MET A 781 -17.02 -8.19 4.74
C MET A 781 -15.92 -9.07 5.30
N ARG A 782 -15.58 -8.90 6.58
CA ARG A 782 -14.61 -9.76 7.28
C ARG A 782 -15.01 -9.90 8.73
N LEU A 783 -15.00 -11.13 9.20
CA LEU A 783 -15.17 -11.46 10.62
C LEU A 783 -13.89 -12.12 11.11
N ASP A 784 -13.23 -11.48 12.07
CA ASP A 784 -11.98 -11.93 12.66
C ASP A 784 -12.15 -12.09 14.17
N ALA A 785 -11.38 -12.99 14.79
CA ALA A 785 -11.35 -13.15 16.24
C ALA A 785 -9.93 -13.40 16.77
N SER A 786 -9.68 -12.99 18.00
CA SER A 786 -8.42 -13.24 18.72
C SER A 786 -8.73 -13.66 20.15
N ILE A 787 -7.99 -14.64 20.64
CA ILE A 787 -8.03 -15.11 22.04
C ILE A 787 -6.60 -15.12 22.56
N ARG A 788 -6.42 -14.62 23.78
CA ARG A 788 -5.10 -14.57 24.44
C ARG A 788 -5.22 -14.93 25.91
N TYR A 789 -4.14 -15.46 26.45
CA TYR A 789 -4.01 -15.73 27.88
C TYR A 789 -2.60 -15.38 28.36
N ASP A 790 -2.52 -14.45 29.29
CA ASP A 790 -1.26 -14.05 29.94
C ASP A 790 -0.87 -15.09 31.00
N LEU A 791 0.38 -15.51 30.93
CA LEU A 791 0.94 -16.52 31.81
C LEU A 791 1.72 -15.93 33.00
N GLU A 792 1.76 -14.61 33.14
CA GLU A 792 2.58 -13.91 34.15
C GLU A 792 2.20 -14.31 35.57
N GLU A 793 0.90 -14.37 35.88
CA GLU A 793 0.43 -14.84 37.18
C GLU A 793 0.81 -16.29 37.50
N LEU A 794 0.95 -17.14 36.46
CA LEU A 794 1.26 -18.56 36.60
C LEU A 794 2.75 -18.84 36.63
N THR A 795 3.53 -18.11 35.90
CA THR A 795 4.96 -18.40 35.65
C THR A 795 5.93 -17.40 36.29
N GLY A 796 5.44 -16.23 36.68
CA GLY A 796 6.26 -15.10 37.10
C GLY A 796 7.02 -14.43 35.94
N HIS A 797 6.74 -14.79 34.72
CA HIS A 797 7.34 -14.25 33.50
C HIS A 797 6.28 -13.63 32.59
N LYS A 798 6.58 -12.50 31.95
CA LYS A 798 5.72 -11.84 30.96
C LYS A 798 5.65 -12.69 29.68
N ALA A 799 4.83 -13.72 29.71
CA ALA A 799 4.57 -14.61 28.58
C ALA A 799 3.07 -14.67 28.31
N SER A 800 2.67 -14.84 27.06
CA SER A 800 1.28 -15.04 26.68
C SER A 800 1.15 -16.04 25.53
N ILE A 801 0.09 -16.80 25.53
CA ILE A 801 -0.34 -17.62 24.39
C ILE A 801 -1.45 -16.91 23.66
N PHE A 802 -1.52 -17.09 22.33
CA PHE A 802 -2.55 -16.51 21.51
C PHE A 802 -3.06 -17.48 20.44
N VAL A 803 -4.31 -17.26 20.02
CA VAL A 803 -4.89 -17.87 18.82
C VAL A 803 -5.66 -16.78 18.07
N ASP A 804 -5.33 -16.60 16.81
CA ASP A 804 -5.92 -15.64 15.92
C ASP A 804 -6.65 -16.34 14.77
N PHE A 805 -7.84 -15.87 14.42
CA PHE A 805 -8.70 -16.36 13.36
C PHE A 805 -9.01 -15.23 12.39
N ASN A 806 -8.76 -15.45 11.11
CA ASN A 806 -9.00 -14.48 10.03
C ASN A 806 -10.06 -15.02 9.06
N ASN A 807 -10.93 -14.14 8.58
CA ASN A 807 -11.97 -14.44 7.61
C ASN A 807 -12.88 -15.62 8.03
N ILE A 808 -13.34 -15.62 9.29
CA ILE A 808 -14.16 -16.72 9.87
C ILE A 808 -15.42 -16.99 9.03
N SER A 809 -15.99 -15.98 8.39
CA SER A 809 -17.15 -16.05 7.52
C SER A 809 -16.87 -16.69 6.16
N ASP A 810 -15.61 -16.94 5.80
CA ASP A 810 -15.18 -17.48 4.49
C ASP A 810 -15.69 -16.65 3.30
N GLU A 811 -15.57 -15.33 3.43
CA GLU A 811 -15.98 -14.39 2.39
C GLU A 811 -14.98 -14.38 1.23
N SER A 812 -15.53 -14.25 0.02
CA SER A 812 -14.77 -14.06 -1.22
C SER A 812 -14.89 -12.61 -1.69
N ASP A 813 -13.88 -12.10 -2.39
CA ASP A 813 -13.91 -10.78 -2.99
C ASP A 813 -14.39 -10.85 -4.45
N MET A 814 -15.23 -9.92 -4.85
CA MET A 814 -15.82 -9.89 -6.19
C MET A 814 -15.52 -8.56 -6.88
N ARG A 815 -15.21 -8.64 -8.17
CA ARG A 815 -14.99 -7.49 -9.07
C ARG A 815 -15.95 -7.58 -10.25
N TYR A 816 -16.43 -6.43 -10.73
CA TYR A 816 -17.36 -6.36 -11.85
C TYR A 816 -17.12 -5.10 -12.67
N THR A 817 -17.51 -5.12 -13.95
CA THR A 817 -17.43 -3.97 -14.86
C THR A 817 -18.79 -3.35 -15.04
N SER A 818 -18.91 -2.06 -14.74
CA SER A 818 -20.10 -1.19 -14.91
C SER A 818 -21.33 -1.59 -14.11
N ALA A 819 -21.55 -2.86 -13.78
CA ALA A 819 -22.71 -3.30 -13.02
C ALA A 819 -22.50 -4.67 -12.35
N PRO A 820 -23.05 -4.93 -11.14
CA PRO A 820 -22.82 -6.15 -10.39
C PRO A 820 -23.19 -7.47 -11.08
N TRP A 821 -24.01 -7.44 -12.12
CA TRP A 821 -24.33 -8.63 -12.92
C TRP A 821 -23.24 -8.96 -13.95
N ASN A 822 -22.37 -8.02 -14.26
CA ASN A 822 -21.25 -8.20 -15.21
C ASN A 822 -19.96 -8.50 -14.44
N VAL A 823 -19.99 -9.59 -13.68
CA VAL A 823 -18.85 -10.06 -12.87
C VAL A 823 -17.66 -10.35 -13.78
N ASN A 824 -16.49 -9.83 -13.44
CA ASN A 824 -15.25 -10.12 -14.16
C ASN A 824 -14.22 -10.89 -13.29
N GLN A 825 -14.41 -10.92 -11.97
CA GLN A 825 -13.53 -11.65 -11.06
C GLN A 825 -14.24 -12.02 -9.77
N VAL A 826 -13.96 -13.22 -9.26
CA VAL A 826 -14.30 -13.64 -7.90
C VAL A 826 -13.08 -14.34 -7.32
N GLU A 827 -12.57 -13.84 -6.20
CA GLU A 827 -11.40 -14.37 -5.48
C GLU A 827 -11.84 -15.09 -4.20
N SER A 828 -11.44 -16.35 -4.04
CA SER A 828 -11.69 -17.14 -2.84
C SER A 828 -10.38 -17.61 -2.26
N PHE A 829 -10.05 -17.18 -1.04
CA PHE A 829 -8.79 -17.46 -0.36
C PHE A 829 -8.94 -18.19 0.98
N GLY A 830 -10.18 -18.46 1.43
CA GLY A 830 -10.49 -19.27 2.61
C GLY A 830 -10.26 -18.54 3.94
N ARG A 831 -10.28 -19.34 5.02
CA ARG A 831 -10.04 -18.92 6.40
C ARG A 831 -8.60 -19.20 6.77
N ALA A 832 -8.06 -18.43 7.73
CA ALA A 832 -6.76 -18.71 8.31
C ALA A 832 -6.83 -18.68 9.84
N PHE A 833 -6.01 -19.49 10.50
CA PHE A 833 -5.79 -19.38 11.93
C PHE A 833 -4.30 -19.47 12.25
N THR A 834 -3.88 -18.79 13.32
CA THR A 834 -2.50 -18.80 13.81
C THR A 834 -2.53 -18.94 15.32
N ALA A 835 -1.71 -19.83 15.87
CA ALA A 835 -1.50 -19.95 17.29
C ALA A 835 -0.02 -19.73 17.64
N GLY A 836 0.26 -19.12 18.78
CA GLY A 836 1.64 -18.82 19.11
C GLY A 836 1.88 -18.45 20.57
N LEU A 837 3.14 -18.13 20.82
CA LEU A 837 3.68 -17.71 22.11
C LEU A 837 4.38 -16.37 21.96
N ARG A 838 4.14 -15.48 22.91
CA ARG A 838 4.92 -14.25 23.13
C ARG A 838 5.64 -14.30 24.46
N TYR A 839 6.83 -13.72 24.50
CA TYR A 839 7.62 -13.56 25.68
C TYR A 839 8.26 -12.17 25.71
N ALA A 840 8.25 -11.53 26.87
CA ALA A 840 8.92 -10.25 27.07
C ALA A 840 9.50 -10.14 28.49
N PHE A 841 10.58 -9.37 28.67
CA PHE A 841 11.11 -8.98 29.97
C PHE A 841 11.78 -7.61 29.94
#